data_b3358e66260f6bea6a479dfae7f3bcde
#
_entry.id   b3358e66260f6bea6a479dfae7f3bcde
#
_cell.length_a   1.000
_cell.length_b   1.000
_cell.length_c   1.000
_cell.angle_alpha   90.00
_cell.angle_beta   90.00
_cell.angle_gamma   90.00
#
_symmetry.space_group_name_H-M   'P 1'
#
loop_
_entity.id
_entity.type
_entity.pdbx_description
1 polymer ?
#
loop_
_entity_poly.entity_id
_entity_poly.type
_entity_poly.pdbx_seq_one_letter_code
_entity_poly.pdbx_strand_id
1 'polypeptide(L)'
;MILFYFLFEREIMSFLTKIFGSRNERILRRLRKQVAKINKMEPAFEALSDDELRAKTEEFRSRLANGETLQQLLPEAFATVREAGKRVLGMRHFDVQLIGGMVLTNRCIAEMRTGEGKTLTATLPCYLMALEGKGVHVVTVNDYLARRDAETNRPLFEFLGMTVGVNIPGLPPEAKREAYAADITYATNSELGFDYLRDNLAHSKEERFQRHLGYALVDEVDSILIDEARTPLIISGQAEDSSELYIAVNKLIPNLIKQEKEDTEEYTGEGDYTLDFKTKQAYLTERGQEKVEEWLIAQGLMPEGDSLYSPARIVLLHHVMAALRANTLFERDVDYIVKDGEIVIVDEHTGRTMAGRRWSDGLHQAIEAKEGVEIKNENQTVASISYQNYFRLYDKLAGMTGTADTEAFEFQQIYGLETVVIPTNRPMIRDDRTDVMFENEEYKFNAIIEDIKDCVARNQPVLVGTVSVEKSEMLSQALDKAGIKHNVLNAKFHAQEAEIVAEAGAPGAVTIATNMAGRGTDIILGGNWKAKAAKLDNPTPEQIEALKAEWEKNHEIVMQAGGLHIIGTERHESRRIDNQLRGRSGRQGDPGSSRFYLSLEDGLMRIYLNEGKLNMMRKAFTQPGEAMESKLLAKVIASAQAKVEAFHFDGRKNLLEYDDVANDQRHAIYEQRNYLLDNDDISETIKAIRSDVFNDVIDQYIPPQSLEEQWDIKGLEERLAQEFGLELPIEHWLEENNNLHEENLRERIIQEAEDEYKAKEALAGEDTMRHFEKGVMLQTLDELWKEHLAAMDYLRQGIHLRGYAQKDPKQEYKKESFRMFTEMLDSLKHHVITTLTRVKVRTQEEIEEAERARQEMAEREALTHQPVDENAEQAQSEDYSDRHIGRNEPCPCGSGKKYKHCHGSKARYA
;
A
#
# COMPACT_ATOMS: atom_id res chain seq x y z
N MET A 1 -42.19 6.32 22.12
CA MET A 1 -41.37 6.76 23.28
C MET A 1 -39.90 6.97 22.85
N ILE A 2 -39.24 6.04 22.22
CA ILE A 2 -37.83 6.16 21.77
C ILE A 2 -37.63 7.35 20.79
N LEU A 3 -38.52 7.54 19.81
CA LEU A 3 -38.44 8.67 18.87
C LEU A 3 -38.61 10.05 19.55
N PHE A 4 -39.40 10.10 20.59
CA PHE A 4 -39.63 11.32 21.40
C PHE A 4 -38.41 11.63 22.30
N TYR A 5 -37.71 10.60 22.77
CA TYR A 5 -36.47 10.73 23.52
C TYR A 5 -35.33 11.27 22.64
N PHE A 6 -35.17 10.74 21.44
CA PHE A 6 -34.17 11.23 20.46
C PHE A 6 -34.46 12.67 19.97
N LEU A 7 -35.72 13.03 19.79
CA LEU A 7 -36.08 14.40 19.42
C LEU A 7 -35.82 15.39 20.57
N PHE A 8 -36.11 14.97 21.79
CA PHE A 8 -35.90 15.79 22.98
C PHE A 8 -34.41 15.98 23.32
N GLU A 9 -33.58 14.92 23.20
CA GLU A 9 -32.11 15.04 23.28
C GLU A 9 -31.56 15.97 22.21
N ARG A 10 -32.04 15.88 21.00
CA ARG A 10 -31.60 16.72 19.88
C ARG A 10 -31.94 18.20 20.10
N GLU A 11 -33.10 18.49 20.65
CA GLU A 11 -33.48 19.87 21.02
C GLU A 11 -32.67 20.41 22.19
N ILE A 12 -32.45 19.63 23.22
CA ILE A 12 -31.60 20.03 24.38
C ILE A 12 -30.14 20.23 23.91
N MET A 13 -29.60 19.33 23.11
CA MET A 13 -28.26 19.48 22.53
C MET A 13 -28.16 20.70 21.65
N SER A 14 -29.20 21.02 20.84
CA SER A 14 -29.27 22.23 20.03
C SER A 14 -29.31 23.50 20.90
N PHE A 15 -30.04 23.46 21.99
CA PHE A 15 -30.13 24.60 22.97
C PHE A 15 -28.81 24.81 23.72
N LEU A 16 -28.19 23.72 24.16
CA LEU A 16 -26.87 23.76 24.83
C LEU A 16 -25.77 24.24 23.87
N THR A 17 -25.79 23.80 22.63
CA THR A 17 -24.83 24.28 21.61
C THR A 17 -25.00 25.76 21.29
N LYS A 18 -26.22 26.29 21.32
CA LYS A 18 -26.48 27.74 21.16
C LYS A 18 -25.92 28.57 22.32
N ILE A 19 -25.92 28.04 23.56
CA ILE A 19 -25.42 28.76 24.76
C ILE A 19 -23.90 28.62 24.91
N PHE A 20 -23.38 27.40 24.78
CA PHE A 20 -21.97 27.10 25.09
C PHE A 20 -21.07 27.04 23.84
N GLY A 21 -21.63 27.09 22.63
CA GLY A 21 -20.97 26.84 21.38
C GLY A 21 -20.72 25.36 21.10
N SER A 22 -20.46 25.01 19.85
CA SER A 22 -20.05 23.68 19.44
C SER A 22 -18.69 23.31 20.05
N ARG A 23 -18.33 22.02 20.06
CA ARG A 23 -16.99 21.57 20.47
C ARG A 23 -15.90 22.29 19.67
N ASN A 24 -16.08 22.40 18.35
CA ASN A 24 -15.17 23.10 17.45
C ASN A 24 -14.99 24.58 17.87
N GLU A 25 -16.09 25.32 18.14
CA GLU A 25 -16.01 26.70 18.60
C GLU A 25 -15.28 26.88 19.91
N ARG A 26 -15.43 25.94 20.87
CA ARG A 26 -14.70 25.97 22.14
C ARG A 26 -13.20 25.78 21.94
N ILE A 27 -12.80 24.86 21.06
CA ILE A 27 -11.39 24.64 20.66
C ILE A 27 -10.84 25.93 20.04
N LEU A 28 -11.51 26.46 19.03
CA LEU A 28 -11.10 27.69 18.34
C LEU A 28 -10.98 28.88 19.31
N ARG A 29 -11.90 29.03 20.25
CA ARG A 29 -11.86 30.09 21.27
C ARG A 29 -10.61 29.98 22.15
N ARG A 30 -10.21 28.76 22.51
CA ARG A 30 -8.97 28.48 23.28
C ARG A 30 -7.74 28.83 22.47
N LEU A 31 -7.70 28.42 21.18
CA LEU A 31 -6.56 28.64 20.28
C LEU A 31 -6.39 30.12 19.94
N ARG A 32 -7.47 30.87 19.76
CA ARG A 32 -7.43 32.34 19.54
C ARG A 32 -6.74 33.08 20.69
N LYS A 33 -6.80 32.57 21.92
CA LYS A 33 -6.05 33.17 23.03
C LYS A 33 -4.53 32.98 22.89
N GLN A 34 -4.11 31.86 22.31
CA GLN A 34 -2.69 31.62 22.01
C GLN A 34 -2.24 32.51 20.83
N VAL A 35 -3.06 32.63 19.78
CA VAL A 35 -2.80 33.57 18.67
C VAL A 35 -2.58 34.99 19.19
N ALA A 36 -3.42 35.45 20.12
CA ALA A 36 -3.26 36.77 20.73
C ALA A 36 -1.92 36.93 21.50
N LYS A 37 -1.39 35.85 22.09
CA LYS A 37 -0.04 35.86 22.70
C LYS A 37 1.05 36.00 21.62
N ILE A 38 0.96 35.18 20.56
CA ILE A 38 1.92 35.23 19.44
C ILE A 38 1.94 36.62 18.81
N ASN A 39 0.76 37.21 18.55
CA ASN A 39 0.64 38.57 18.00
C ASN A 39 1.28 39.65 18.91
N LYS A 40 1.22 39.47 20.23
CA LYS A 40 1.89 40.37 21.17
C LYS A 40 3.42 40.25 21.16
N MET A 41 3.93 39.09 20.77
CA MET A 41 5.38 38.84 20.67
C MET A 41 5.95 39.36 19.34
N GLU A 42 5.13 39.51 18.30
CA GLU A 42 5.54 39.85 16.94
C GLU A 42 6.51 41.06 16.87
N PRO A 43 6.25 42.20 17.53
CA PRO A 43 7.18 43.36 17.49
C PRO A 43 8.57 43.05 18.07
N ALA A 44 8.65 42.16 19.06
CA ALA A 44 9.92 41.73 19.65
C ALA A 44 10.73 40.87 18.69
N PHE A 45 10.05 39.98 17.94
CA PHE A 45 10.70 39.14 16.93
C PHE A 45 11.07 39.92 15.66
N GLU A 46 10.29 40.91 15.26
CA GLU A 46 10.64 41.84 14.15
C GLU A 46 11.92 42.63 14.45
N ALA A 47 12.18 42.94 15.72
CA ALA A 47 13.35 43.69 16.14
C ALA A 47 14.65 42.84 16.15
N LEU A 48 14.56 41.52 16.10
CA LEU A 48 15.73 40.63 16.07
C LEU A 48 16.47 40.75 14.73
N SER A 49 17.79 40.67 14.78
CA SER A 49 18.63 40.48 13.58
C SER A 49 18.40 39.04 13.02
N ASP A 50 18.86 38.79 11.81
CA ASP A 50 18.78 37.48 11.18
C ASP A 50 19.55 36.42 11.99
N ASP A 51 20.71 36.78 12.54
CA ASP A 51 21.52 35.85 13.35
C ASP A 51 20.88 35.57 14.71
N GLU A 52 20.24 36.55 15.34
CA GLU A 52 19.50 36.34 16.59
C GLU A 52 18.25 35.48 16.35
N LEU A 53 17.59 35.66 15.21
CA LEU A 53 16.42 34.84 14.86
C LEU A 53 16.83 33.39 14.58
N ARG A 54 17.94 33.15 13.90
CA ARG A 54 18.53 31.82 13.67
C ARG A 54 18.93 31.15 14.99
N ALA A 55 19.54 31.90 15.91
CA ALA A 55 19.98 31.40 17.22
C ALA A 55 18.81 30.88 18.09
N LYS A 56 17.58 31.29 17.80
CA LYS A 56 16.39 30.79 18.52
C LYS A 56 16.22 29.28 18.44
N THR A 57 16.62 28.65 17.34
CA THR A 57 16.54 27.19 17.19
C THR A 57 17.39 26.47 18.25
N GLU A 58 18.63 26.87 18.44
CA GLU A 58 19.52 26.27 19.44
C GLU A 58 19.08 26.62 20.85
N GLU A 59 18.56 27.82 21.08
CA GLU A 59 17.93 28.19 22.35
C GLU A 59 16.77 27.24 22.70
N PHE A 60 15.88 26.98 21.75
CA PHE A 60 14.74 26.08 21.97
C PHE A 60 15.17 24.63 22.20
N ARG A 61 16.15 24.12 21.44
CA ARG A 61 16.72 22.79 21.67
C ARG A 61 17.32 22.68 23.09
N SER A 62 18.05 23.68 23.53
CA SER A 62 18.60 23.72 24.89
C SER A 62 17.52 23.75 25.96
N ARG A 63 16.45 24.51 25.78
CA ARG A 63 15.33 24.59 26.72
C ARG A 63 14.58 23.26 26.79
N LEU A 64 14.37 22.57 25.67
CA LEU A 64 13.83 21.20 25.63
C LEU A 64 14.71 20.22 26.40
N ALA A 65 16.02 20.26 26.19
CA ALA A 65 16.96 19.41 26.92
C ALA A 65 16.93 19.68 28.43
N ASN A 66 16.62 20.90 28.86
CA ASN A 66 16.44 21.29 30.25
C ASN A 66 15.05 20.98 30.83
N GLY A 67 14.17 20.26 30.07
CA GLY A 67 12.87 19.76 30.51
C GLY A 67 11.68 20.67 30.22
N GLU A 68 11.83 21.75 29.46
CA GLU A 68 10.70 22.52 28.97
C GLU A 68 9.95 21.73 27.88
N THR A 69 8.63 21.88 27.81
CA THR A 69 7.79 21.13 26.87
C THR A 69 7.58 21.90 25.56
N LEU A 70 7.32 21.16 24.45
CA LEU A 70 6.94 21.78 23.15
C LEU A 70 5.75 22.73 23.28
N GLN A 71 4.78 22.42 24.15
CA GLN A 71 3.61 23.28 24.38
C GLN A 71 3.97 24.62 25.03
N GLN A 72 5.00 24.67 25.84
CA GLN A 72 5.51 25.90 26.44
C GLN A 72 6.27 26.74 25.42
N LEU A 73 7.06 26.10 24.56
CA LEU A 73 7.82 26.73 23.48
C LEU A 73 6.97 27.20 22.30
N LEU A 74 5.78 26.59 22.10
CA LEU A 74 4.93 26.82 20.93
C LEU A 74 4.73 28.29 20.56
N PRO A 75 4.38 29.20 21.48
CA PRO A 75 4.13 30.60 21.11
C PRO A 75 5.38 31.29 20.54
N GLU A 76 6.55 31.06 21.14
CA GLU A 76 7.83 31.64 20.68
C GLU A 76 8.29 30.99 19.38
N ALA A 77 8.19 29.65 19.25
CA ALA A 77 8.54 28.95 18.02
C ALA A 77 7.68 29.40 16.84
N PHE A 78 6.36 29.58 17.05
CA PHE A 78 5.47 30.06 16.00
C PHE A 78 5.75 31.51 15.63
N ALA A 79 6.10 32.36 16.57
CA ALA A 79 6.55 33.74 16.29
C ALA A 79 7.84 33.74 15.47
N THR A 80 8.79 32.86 15.78
CA THR A 80 10.04 32.68 15.03
C THR A 80 9.77 32.30 13.58
N VAL A 81 8.95 31.25 13.35
CA VAL A 81 8.61 30.77 11.99
C VAL A 81 7.84 31.84 11.21
N ARG A 82 6.92 32.55 11.87
CA ARG A 82 6.16 33.64 11.24
C ARG A 82 7.05 34.76 10.74
N GLU A 83 8.00 35.22 11.56
CA GLU A 83 8.94 36.27 11.18
C GLU A 83 9.92 35.78 10.11
N ALA A 84 10.45 34.56 10.23
CA ALA A 84 11.28 33.95 9.20
C ALA A 84 10.54 33.84 7.87
N GLY A 85 9.28 33.40 7.87
CA GLY A 85 8.44 33.32 6.67
C GLY A 85 8.23 34.69 6.01
N LYS A 86 8.04 35.73 6.80
CA LYS A 86 7.95 37.10 6.29
C LYS A 86 9.24 37.56 5.63
N ARG A 87 10.41 37.31 6.24
CA ARG A 87 11.72 37.75 5.71
C ARG A 87 12.13 36.94 4.47
N VAL A 88 12.04 35.62 4.55
CA VAL A 88 12.62 34.70 3.55
C VAL A 88 11.66 34.45 2.38
N LEU A 89 10.36 34.20 2.68
CA LEU A 89 9.36 33.86 1.66
C LEU A 89 8.51 35.09 1.23
N GLY A 90 8.61 36.22 1.93
CA GLY A 90 7.72 37.37 1.74
C GLY A 90 6.27 37.06 2.21
N MET A 91 6.05 36.01 2.97
CA MET A 91 4.73 35.51 3.40
C MET A 91 4.60 35.52 4.92
N ARG A 92 3.76 36.39 5.45
CA ARG A 92 3.41 36.39 6.86
C ARG A 92 2.23 35.47 7.11
N HIS A 93 2.37 34.51 8.02
CA HIS A 93 1.26 33.62 8.40
C HIS A 93 0.06 34.41 8.94
N PHE A 94 -1.13 34.08 8.45
CA PHE A 94 -2.40 34.60 8.97
C PHE A 94 -2.75 33.99 10.32
N ASP A 95 -3.60 34.64 11.09
CA ASP A 95 -4.06 34.14 12.39
C ASP A 95 -4.75 32.78 12.28
N VAL A 96 -5.50 32.53 11.21
CA VAL A 96 -6.15 31.23 10.94
C VAL A 96 -5.11 30.13 10.64
N GLN A 97 -3.99 30.47 10.01
CA GLN A 97 -2.88 29.53 9.77
C GLN A 97 -2.14 29.20 11.07
N LEU A 98 -1.98 30.15 12.00
CA LEU A 98 -1.47 29.85 13.34
C LEU A 98 -2.39 28.87 14.09
N ILE A 99 -3.70 29.05 13.97
CA ILE A 99 -4.69 28.10 14.52
C ILE A 99 -4.50 26.72 13.89
N GLY A 100 -4.36 26.66 12.56
CA GLY A 100 -4.10 25.42 11.83
C GLY A 100 -2.84 24.71 12.32
N GLY A 101 -1.72 25.41 12.42
CA GLY A 101 -0.48 24.90 12.98
C GLY A 101 -0.62 24.34 14.39
N MET A 102 -1.36 25.05 15.28
CA MET A 102 -1.63 24.55 16.63
C MET A 102 -2.52 23.30 16.65
N VAL A 103 -3.49 23.20 15.76
CA VAL A 103 -4.33 21.98 15.61
C VAL A 103 -3.45 20.79 15.22
N LEU A 104 -2.58 20.96 14.24
CA LEU A 104 -1.64 19.95 13.77
C LEU A 104 -0.63 19.53 14.85
N THR A 105 -0.15 20.48 15.67
CA THR A 105 0.70 20.19 16.82
C THR A 105 0.00 19.33 17.88
N ASN A 106 -1.32 19.46 18.00
CA ASN A 106 -2.12 18.70 18.95
C ASN A 106 -2.61 17.33 18.44
N ARG A 107 -2.00 16.78 17.40
CA ARG A 107 -2.35 15.46 16.84
C ARG A 107 -3.81 15.40 16.37
N CYS A 108 -4.23 16.44 15.65
CA CYS A 108 -5.57 16.56 15.09
C CYS A 108 -5.50 16.80 13.60
N ILE A 109 -6.64 16.66 12.93
CA ILE A 109 -6.80 17.05 11.54
C ILE A 109 -7.24 18.51 11.48
N ALA A 110 -6.46 19.32 10.76
CA ALA A 110 -6.83 20.70 10.44
C ALA A 110 -7.62 20.72 9.12
N GLU A 111 -8.94 20.90 9.20
CA GLU A 111 -9.71 21.18 7.99
C GLU A 111 -9.57 22.64 7.64
N MET A 112 -8.70 22.89 6.64
CA MET A 112 -8.49 24.22 6.05
C MET A 112 -8.91 24.19 4.59
N ARG A 113 -9.83 25.04 4.20
CA ARG A 113 -10.31 25.07 2.81
C ARG A 113 -9.16 25.22 1.82
N THR A 114 -9.35 24.71 0.63
CA THR A 114 -8.36 24.83 -0.46
C THR A 114 -8.09 26.31 -0.73
N GLY A 115 -6.82 26.67 -0.92
CA GLY A 115 -6.40 28.07 -1.09
C GLY A 115 -6.15 28.86 0.21
N GLU A 116 -6.34 28.26 1.39
CA GLU A 116 -6.03 28.92 2.68
C GLU A 116 -4.54 28.80 3.10
N GLY A 117 -3.69 28.26 2.21
CA GLY A 117 -2.24 28.21 2.43
C GLY A 117 -1.81 27.09 3.38
N LYS A 118 -2.33 25.86 3.20
CA LYS A 118 -1.95 24.67 3.96
C LYS A 118 -0.44 24.42 3.96
N THR A 119 0.21 24.54 2.80
CA THR A 119 1.66 24.33 2.63
C THR A 119 2.47 25.27 3.55
N LEU A 120 2.08 26.54 3.65
CA LEU A 120 2.71 27.50 4.56
C LEU A 120 2.37 27.18 6.04
N THR A 121 1.12 26.81 6.32
CA THR A 121 0.69 26.41 7.66
C THR A 121 1.50 25.23 8.22
N ALA A 122 1.85 24.27 7.36
CA ALA A 122 2.64 23.08 7.72
C ALA A 122 4.02 23.44 8.28
N THR A 123 4.61 24.58 7.90
CA THR A 123 5.93 24.99 8.39
C THR A 123 5.98 25.19 9.90
N LEU A 124 4.85 25.61 10.50
CA LEU A 124 4.73 25.85 11.93
C LEU A 124 4.89 24.60 12.79
N PRO A 125 4.05 23.54 12.63
CA PRO A 125 4.20 22.31 13.39
C PRO A 125 5.47 21.54 13.00
N CYS A 126 5.90 21.56 11.74
CA CYS A 126 7.11 20.86 11.30
C CYS A 126 8.35 21.41 12.01
N TYR A 127 8.51 22.73 12.07
CA TYR A 127 9.61 23.36 12.80
C TYR A 127 9.57 22.99 14.30
N LEU A 128 8.41 23.13 14.94
CA LEU A 128 8.28 22.85 16.38
C LEU A 128 8.59 21.39 16.71
N MET A 129 8.09 20.44 15.90
CA MET A 129 8.33 19.01 16.12
C MET A 129 9.77 18.59 15.78
N ALA A 130 10.40 19.24 14.80
CA ALA A 130 11.79 18.98 14.44
C ALA A 130 12.79 19.35 15.54
N LEU A 131 12.43 20.23 16.46
CA LEU A 131 13.25 20.56 17.63
C LEU A 131 13.56 19.35 18.52
N GLU A 132 12.69 18.32 18.54
CA GLU A 132 12.94 17.07 19.29
C GLU A 132 14.06 16.21 18.70
N GLY A 133 14.52 16.47 17.47
CA GLY A 133 15.56 15.71 16.80
C GLY A 133 15.16 14.30 16.35
N LYS A 134 13.88 13.92 16.48
CA LYS A 134 13.36 12.59 16.11
C LYS A 134 13.04 12.43 14.61
N GLY A 135 13.10 13.51 13.84
CA GLY A 135 12.64 13.56 12.44
C GLY A 135 11.15 13.84 12.30
N VAL A 136 10.84 14.60 11.25
CA VAL A 136 9.48 14.98 10.88
C VAL A 136 9.24 14.53 9.45
N HIS A 137 8.18 13.77 9.20
CA HIS A 137 7.78 13.36 7.86
C HIS A 137 6.58 14.18 7.40
N VAL A 138 6.72 14.91 6.30
CA VAL A 138 5.62 15.57 5.60
C VAL A 138 5.20 14.68 4.44
N VAL A 139 4.01 14.11 4.56
CA VAL A 139 3.52 13.07 3.65
C VAL A 139 2.64 13.68 2.58
N THR A 140 2.94 13.39 1.33
CA THR A 140 2.19 13.87 0.16
C THR A 140 1.68 12.71 -0.70
N VAL A 141 0.70 12.97 -1.55
CA VAL A 141 0.09 11.96 -2.43
C VAL A 141 0.94 11.59 -3.66
N ASN A 142 1.92 12.43 -4.04
CA ASN A 142 2.78 12.17 -5.19
C ASN A 142 4.14 12.88 -5.06
N ASP A 143 5.07 12.49 -5.93
CA ASP A 143 6.45 12.98 -5.99
C ASP A 143 6.56 14.46 -6.39
N TYR A 144 5.69 14.92 -7.29
CA TYR A 144 5.63 16.34 -7.69
C TYR A 144 5.36 17.24 -6.49
N LEU A 145 4.34 16.91 -5.67
CA LEU A 145 4.02 17.69 -4.48
C LEU A 145 5.12 17.63 -3.43
N ALA A 146 5.73 16.44 -3.23
CA ALA A 146 6.83 16.29 -2.29
C ALA A 146 8.00 17.21 -2.65
N ARG A 147 8.42 17.24 -3.93
CA ARG A 147 9.49 18.13 -4.41
C ARG A 147 9.10 19.62 -4.31
N ARG A 148 7.94 19.98 -4.86
CA ARG A 148 7.47 21.36 -4.90
C ARG A 148 7.39 21.99 -3.50
N ASP A 149 6.77 21.27 -2.56
CA ASP A 149 6.52 21.80 -1.22
C ASP A 149 7.81 21.83 -0.40
N ALA A 150 8.71 20.86 -0.59
CA ALA A 150 10.05 20.90 -0.03
C ALA A 150 10.84 22.10 -0.55
N GLU A 151 10.89 22.31 -1.89
CA GLU A 151 11.61 23.42 -2.50
C GLU A 151 11.04 24.79 -2.07
N THR A 152 9.72 24.89 -1.95
CA THR A 152 9.04 26.10 -1.51
C THR A 152 9.39 26.47 -0.06
N ASN A 153 9.43 25.48 0.84
CA ASN A 153 9.62 25.71 2.26
C ASN A 153 11.09 25.59 2.71
N ARG A 154 11.97 24.96 1.91
CA ARG A 154 13.39 24.79 2.20
C ARG A 154 14.09 26.07 2.61
N PRO A 155 13.94 27.22 1.89
CA PRO A 155 14.63 28.45 2.27
C PRO A 155 14.28 28.91 3.69
N LEU A 156 13.04 28.73 4.13
CA LEU A 156 12.61 29.08 5.48
C LEU A 156 13.24 28.17 6.54
N PHE A 157 13.24 26.85 6.30
CA PHE A 157 13.77 25.89 7.25
C PHE A 157 15.30 26.00 7.35
N GLU A 158 16.00 26.12 6.23
CA GLU A 158 17.47 26.34 6.20
C GLU A 158 17.87 27.65 6.85
N PHE A 159 17.09 28.73 6.67
CA PHE A 159 17.29 29.99 7.37
C PHE A 159 17.23 29.79 8.90
N LEU A 160 16.36 28.93 9.39
CA LEU A 160 16.24 28.59 10.82
C LEU A 160 17.19 27.47 11.28
N GLY A 161 18.13 27.02 10.43
CA GLY A 161 19.10 25.99 10.77
C GLY A 161 18.58 24.55 10.77
N MET A 162 17.48 24.29 10.07
CA MET A 162 16.90 22.95 9.89
C MET A 162 17.26 22.38 8.53
N THR A 163 17.51 21.09 8.45
CA THR A 163 17.78 20.36 7.20
C THR A 163 16.50 19.80 6.58
N VAL A 164 16.40 19.80 5.24
CA VAL A 164 15.24 19.32 4.50
C VAL A 164 15.64 18.26 3.50
N GLY A 165 15.08 17.06 3.65
CA GLY A 165 15.20 15.94 2.73
C GLY A 165 13.96 15.75 1.86
N VAL A 166 14.13 15.07 0.72
CA VAL A 166 13.01 14.66 -0.16
C VAL A 166 13.19 13.19 -0.49
N ASN A 167 12.20 12.38 -0.16
CA ASN A 167 12.17 10.95 -0.47
C ASN A 167 11.03 10.63 -1.42
N ILE A 168 11.39 10.16 -2.61
CA ILE A 168 10.47 9.85 -3.70
C ILE A 168 10.90 8.57 -4.41
N PRO A 169 10.01 7.94 -5.22
CA PRO A 169 10.34 6.73 -5.96
C PRO A 169 11.60 6.89 -6.82
N GLY A 170 12.42 5.83 -6.88
CA GLY A 170 13.61 5.77 -7.77
C GLY A 170 14.88 6.41 -7.22
N LEU A 171 14.89 6.88 -5.98
CA LEU A 171 16.12 7.35 -5.34
C LEU A 171 17.07 6.18 -4.99
N PRO A 172 18.39 6.36 -5.16
CA PRO A 172 19.37 5.39 -4.70
C PRO A 172 19.40 5.30 -3.16
N PRO A 173 19.87 4.17 -2.58
CA PRO A 173 19.86 3.93 -1.14
C PRO A 173 20.55 5.02 -0.30
N GLU A 174 21.69 5.54 -0.76
CA GLU A 174 22.45 6.60 -0.08
C GLU A 174 21.61 7.89 0.03
N ALA A 175 20.99 8.31 -1.07
CA ALA A 175 20.16 9.50 -1.09
C ALA A 175 18.90 9.36 -0.23
N LYS A 176 18.33 8.14 -0.12
CA LYS A 176 17.24 7.86 0.83
C LYS A 176 17.68 8.01 2.27
N ARG A 177 18.84 7.46 2.65
CA ARG A 177 19.40 7.61 4.00
C ARG A 177 19.66 9.07 4.36
N GLU A 178 20.23 9.84 3.43
CA GLU A 178 20.43 11.28 3.61
C GLU A 178 19.09 12.02 3.79
N ALA A 179 18.06 11.67 2.98
CA ALA A 179 16.75 12.27 3.10
C ALA A 179 16.08 12.00 4.46
N TYR A 180 16.19 10.77 4.97
CA TYR A 180 15.66 10.42 6.30
C TYR A 180 16.51 10.94 7.45
N ALA A 181 17.80 11.23 7.23
CA ALA A 181 18.68 11.87 8.22
C ALA A 181 18.36 13.34 8.45
N ALA A 182 17.65 14.00 7.52
CA ALA A 182 17.24 15.39 7.64
C ALA A 182 16.26 15.61 8.81
N ASP A 183 16.18 16.84 9.32
CA ASP A 183 15.23 17.22 10.38
C ASP A 183 13.78 17.08 9.89
N ILE A 184 13.54 17.45 8.62
CA ILE A 184 12.23 17.42 7.97
C ILE A 184 12.36 16.70 6.62
N THR A 185 11.62 15.62 6.43
CA THR A 185 11.62 14.83 5.20
C THR A 185 10.26 14.91 4.53
N TYR A 186 10.22 15.43 3.30
CA TYR A 186 9.05 15.36 2.42
C TYR A 186 9.08 14.05 1.66
N ALA A 187 8.01 13.29 1.71
CA ALA A 187 7.95 11.99 1.06
C ALA A 187 6.54 11.64 0.55
N THR A 188 6.47 10.74 -0.43
CA THR A 188 5.19 10.15 -0.79
C THR A 188 4.75 9.12 0.23
N ASN A 189 3.44 9.01 0.43
CA ASN A 189 2.84 8.03 1.36
C ASN A 189 3.27 6.58 1.05
N SER A 190 3.29 6.21 -0.23
CA SER A 190 3.68 4.87 -0.66
C SER A 190 5.16 4.58 -0.38
N GLU A 191 6.07 5.54 -0.67
CA GLU A 191 7.51 5.33 -0.49
C GLU A 191 7.88 5.17 0.98
N LEU A 192 7.23 5.95 1.87
CA LEU A 192 7.41 5.79 3.32
C LEU A 192 7.03 4.38 3.79
N GLY A 193 5.90 3.85 3.34
CA GLY A 193 5.47 2.52 3.74
C GLY A 193 6.29 1.42 3.08
N PHE A 194 6.70 1.57 1.81
CA PHE A 194 7.61 0.62 1.17
C PHE A 194 9.00 0.62 1.80
N ASP A 195 9.52 1.78 2.18
CA ASP A 195 10.82 1.85 2.87
C ASP A 195 10.74 1.22 4.26
N TYR A 196 9.62 1.37 4.99
CA TYR A 196 9.39 0.64 6.23
C TYR A 196 9.42 -0.88 6.03
N LEU A 197 8.76 -1.39 4.99
CA LEU A 197 8.81 -2.82 4.68
C LEU A 197 10.23 -3.26 4.28
N ARG A 198 10.95 -2.48 3.48
CA ARG A 198 12.35 -2.78 3.09
C ARG A 198 13.28 -2.79 4.29
N ASP A 199 13.14 -1.85 5.22
CA ASP A 199 13.94 -1.79 6.45
C ASP A 199 13.75 -3.04 7.32
N ASN A 200 12.54 -3.60 7.31
CA ASN A 200 12.24 -4.85 8.01
C ASN A 200 12.59 -6.11 7.20
N LEU A 201 13.12 -5.97 5.98
CA LEU A 201 13.72 -7.03 5.18
C LEU A 201 15.26 -6.87 5.06
N ALA A 202 15.84 -5.82 5.63
CA ALA A 202 17.26 -5.53 5.56
C ALA A 202 18.08 -6.62 6.29
N HIS A 203 19.26 -6.97 5.76
CA HIS A 203 20.13 -7.98 6.36
C HIS A 203 21.17 -7.39 7.30
N SER A 204 21.35 -6.07 7.28
CA SER A 204 22.25 -5.35 8.18
C SER A 204 21.64 -4.00 8.64
N LYS A 205 22.19 -3.42 9.70
CA LYS A 205 21.78 -2.09 10.20
C LYS A 205 21.99 -1.00 9.16
N GLU A 206 23.07 -1.09 8.41
CA GLU A 206 23.51 -0.11 7.41
C GLU A 206 22.59 -0.05 6.20
N GLU A 207 21.83 -1.11 5.96
CA GLU A 207 20.85 -1.15 4.87
C GLU A 207 19.56 -0.40 5.20
N ARG A 208 19.27 -0.16 6.47
CA ARG A 208 18.05 0.55 6.89
C ARG A 208 18.09 2.02 6.49
N PHE A 209 16.91 2.54 6.12
CA PHE A 209 16.72 3.93 5.70
C PHE A 209 16.11 4.79 6.80
N GLN A 210 15.04 4.31 7.41
CA GLN A 210 14.21 5.09 8.33
C GLN A 210 14.83 5.12 9.73
N ARG A 211 14.62 6.25 10.39
CA ARG A 211 14.83 6.42 11.82
C ARG A 211 13.54 6.12 12.59
N HIS A 212 13.50 6.48 13.86
CA HIS A 212 12.29 6.44 14.66
C HIS A 212 11.15 7.26 14.02
N LEU A 213 9.94 6.71 14.01
CA LEU A 213 8.75 7.35 13.43
C LEU A 213 8.12 8.34 14.43
N GLY A 214 8.74 9.52 14.57
CA GLY A 214 8.35 10.50 15.59
C GLY A 214 7.07 11.26 15.27
N TYR A 215 7.05 12.03 14.18
CA TYR A 215 5.91 12.86 13.78
C TYR A 215 5.64 12.76 12.29
N ALA A 216 4.39 12.48 11.93
CA ALA A 216 3.91 12.57 10.55
C ALA A 216 2.85 13.66 10.40
N LEU A 217 3.06 14.54 9.43
CA LEU A 217 2.07 15.49 8.94
C LEU A 217 1.59 15.05 7.57
N VAL A 218 0.37 14.55 7.49
CA VAL A 218 -0.21 14.06 6.25
C VAL A 218 -0.95 15.20 5.53
N ASP A 219 -0.43 15.62 4.38
CA ASP A 219 -1.15 16.57 3.51
C ASP A 219 -2.16 15.83 2.65
N GLU A 220 -3.31 16.46 2.40
CA GLU A 220 -4.46 15.84 1.77
C GLU A 220 -4.80 14.50 2.46
N VAL A 221 -4.94 14.56 3.80
CA VAL A 221 -5.09 13.39 4.67
C VAL A 221 -6.28 12.50 4.30
N ASP A 222 -7.32 13.05 3.75
CA ASP A 222 -8.49 12.34 3.24
C ASP A 222 -8.18 11.49 1.99
N SER A 223 -7.25 11.91 1.15
CA SER A 223 -6.78 11.10 0.04
C SER A 223 -5.99 9.89 0.53
N ILE A 224 -5.04 10.14 1.40
CA ILE A 224 -4.08 9.12 1.83
C ILE A 224 -4.74 8.13 2.79
N LEU A 225 -5.44 8.62 3.82
CA LEU A 225 -5.98 7.77 4.87
C LEU A 225 -7.39 7.21 4.59
N ILE A 226 -8.07 7.70 3.55
CA ILE A 226 -9.40 7.19 3.16
C ILE A 226 -9.36 6.57 1.76
N ASP A 227 -9.00 7.34 0.70
CA ASP A 227 -9.10 6.86 -0.67
C ASP A 227 -8.07 5.79 -1.00
N GLU A 228 -6.80 6.00 -0.66
CA GLU A 228 -5.72 5.07 -0.93
C GLU A 228 -5.65 3.93 0.09
N ALA A 229 -6.26 4.10 1.27
CA ALA A 229 -6.28 3.10 2.33
C ALA A 229 -7.28 1.94 2.09
N ARG A 230 -7.61 1.66 0.83
CA ARG A 230 -8.45 0.53 0.40
C ARG A 230 -7.64 -0.72 0.12
N THR A 231 -6.36 -0.59 -0.18
CA THR A 231 -5.44 -1.67 -0.49
C THR A 231 -4.18 -1.56 0.36
N PRO A 232 -3.61 -2.66 0.85
CA PRO A 232 -2.34 -2.63 1.57
C PRO A 232 -1.17 -2.36 0.61
N LEU A 233 -0.04 -1.95 1.18
CA LEU A 233 1.25 -1.95 0.50
C LEU A 233 1.81 -3.37 0.55
N ILE A 234 2.26 -3.89 -0.58
CA ILE A 234 2.74 -5.28 -0.71
C ILE A 234 4.07 -5.28 -1.46
N ILE A 235 5.06 -5.94 -0.88
CA ILE A 235 6.29 -6.34 -1.58
C ILE A 235 6.12 -7.81 -1.97
N SER A 236 6.17 -8.08 -3.28
CA SER A 236 6.05 -9.43 -3.82
C SER A 236 7.42 -9.95 -4.25
N GLY A 237 7.65 -11.25 -4.04
CA GLY A 237 8.78 -12.01 -4.54
C GLY A 237 8.29 -13.19 -5.39
N GLN A 238 9.21 -13.89 -6.03
CA GLN A 238 8.88 -15.15 -6.71
C GLN A 238 8.56 -16.22 -5.67
N ALA A 239 7.45 -16.93 -5.86
CA ALA A 239 7.13 -18.13 -5.10
C ALA A 239 7.98 -19.31 -5.55
N GLU A 240 8.05 -20.34 -4.73
CA GLU A 240 8.58 -21.61 -5.17
C GLU A 240 7.79 -22.19 -6.33
N ASP A 241 8.45 -23.02 -7.16
CA ASP A 241 7.82 -23.61 -8.32
C ASP A 241 6.77 -24.65 -7.91
N SER A 242 5.50 -24.28 -7.98
CA SER A 242 4.35 -25.16 -7.74
C SER A 242 3.72 -25.72 -9.02
N SER A 243 4.40 -25.62 -10.14
CA SER A 243 3.88 -26.01 -11.46
C SER A 243 3.41 -27.47 -11.51
N GLU A 244 4.12 -28.40 -10.86
CA GLU A 244 3.75 -29.79 -10.77
C GLU A 244 2.41 -30.00 -10.05
N LEU A 245 2.15 -29.24 -9.00
CA LEU A 245 0.92 -29.32 -8.22
C LEU A 245 -0.28 -28.81 -9.03
N TYR A 246 -0.13 -27.71 -9.77
CA TYR A 246 -1.17 -27.21 -10.69
C TYR A 246 -1.52 -28.24 -11.77
N ILE A 247 -0.50 -28.88 -12.35
CA ILE A 247 -0.69 -29.93 -13.37
C ILE A 247 -1.38 -31.17 -12.77
N ALA A 248 -0.97 -31.58 -11.56
CA ALA A 248 -1.56 -32.73 -10.87
C ALA A 248 -3.04 -32.48 -10.56
N VAL A 249 -3.36 -31.36 -9.90
CA VAL A 249 -4.73 -31.03 -9.50
C VAL A 249 -5.64 -30.78 -10.71
N ASN A 250 -5.12 -30.22 -11.80
CA ASN A 250 -5.90 -30.04 -13.03
C ASN A 250 -6.47 -31.38 -13.59
N LYS A 251 -5.79 -32.51 -13.37
CA LYS A 251 -6.26 -33.84 -13.78
C LYS A 251 -7.44 -34.36 -12.97
N LEU A 252 -7.67 -33.82 -11.77
CA LEU A 252 -8.79 -34.17 -10.92
C LEU A 252 -10.12 -33.63 -11.44
N ILE A 253 -10.12 -32.39 -11.95
CA ILE A 253 -11.34 -31.62 -12.22
C ILE A 253 -12.31 -32.31 -13.20
N PRO A 254 -11.87 -32.98 -14.29
CA PRO A 254 -12.78 -33.68 -15.20
C PRO A 254 -13.58 -34.83 -14.55
N ASN A 255 -13.14 -35.29 -13.36
CA ASN A 255 -13.80 -36.39 -12.63
C ASN A 255 -14.91 -35.88 -11.69
N LEU A 256 -15.03 -34.54 -11.52
CA LEU A 256 -16.02 -33.93 -10.65
C LEU A 256 -17.30 -33.60 -11.43
N ILE A 257 -18.46 -33.79 -10.80
CA ILE A 257 -19.78 -33.61 -11.39
C ILE A 257 -20.41 -32.32 -10.85
N LYS A 258 -20.87 -31.48 -11.77
CA LYS A 258 -21.55 -30.22 -11.39
C LYS A 258 -22.93 -30.49 -10.79
N GLN A 259 -23.29 -29.76 -9.74
CA GLN A 259 -24.60 -29.67 -9.12
C GLN A 259 -25.26 -28.33 -9.48
N GLU A 260 -26.56 -28.31 -9.78
CA GLU A 260 -27.24 -27.08 -10.20
C GLU A 260 -27.70 -26.20 -9.03
N LYS A 261 -27.96 -26.79 -7.87
CA LYS A 261 -28.42 -26.07 -6.67
C LYS A 261 -27.55 -26.44 -5.48
N GLU A 262 -27.34 -25.47 -4.60
CA GLU A 262 -26.65 -25.71 -3.32
C GLU A 262 -27.45 -26.67 -2.44
N ASP A 263 -26.76 -27.44 -1.61
CA ASP A 263 -27.36 -28.29 -0.60
C ASP A 263 -28.01 -27.43 0.49
N THR A 264 -29.22 -27.83 0.89
CA THR A 264 -29.99 -27.17 1.95
C THR A 264 -30.55 -28.23 2.91
N GLU A 265 -31.15 -27.85 4.03
CA GLU A 265 -31.82 -28.80 4.95
C GLU A 265 -32.91 -29.65 4.25
N GLU A 266 -33.47 -29.14 3.15
CA GLU A 266 -34.56 -29.80 2.41
C GLU A 266 -34.09 -30.44 1.08
N TYR A 267 -32.86 -30.18 0.64
CA TYR A 267 -32.35 -30.68 -0.65
C TYR A 267 -30.88 -31.06 -0.54
N THR A 268 -30.55 -32.31 -0.81
CA THR A 268 -29.19 -32.80 -0.99
C THR A 268 -29.05 -33.34 -2.42
N GLY A 269 -28.09 -32.74 -3.17
CA GLY A 269 -27.83 -33.11 -4.55
C GLY A 269 -26.84 -34.30 -4.68
N GLU A 270 -26.69 -34.78 -5.93
CA GLU A 270 -25.75 -35.86 -6.26
C GLU A 270 -24.42 -35.34 -6.90
N GLY A 271 -24.23 -34.04 -7.00
CA GLY A 271 -23.05 -33.42 -7.61
C GLY A 271 -21.93 -33.17 -6.62
N ASP A 272 -20.75 -32.90 -7.14
CA ASP A 272 -19.51 -32.72 -6.39
C ASP A 272 -19.20 -31.22 -6.15
N TYR A 273 -19.78 -30.31 -6.96
CA TYR A 273 -19.56 -28.86 -6.81
C TYR A 273 -20.71 -28.02 -7.36
N THR A 274 -20.84 -26.80 -6.84
CA THR A 274 -21.79 -25.76 -7.32
C THR A 274 -21.05 -24.54 -7.84
N LEU A 275 -21.69 -23.74 -8.71
CA LEU A 275 -21.10 -22.55 -9.33
C LEU A 275 -21.97 -21.31 -9.09
N ASP A 276 -21.34 -20.24 -8.65
CA ASP A 276 -21.91 -18.89 -8.67
C ASP A 276 -21.31 -18.07 -9.83
N PHE A 277 -22.07 -17.93 -10.90
CA PHE A 277 -21.67 -17.19 -12.09
C PHE A 277 -21.58 -15.67 -11.86
N LYS A 278 -22.27 -15.13 -10.84
CA LYS A 278 -22.25 -13.69 -10.55
C LYS A 278 -20.94 -13.26 -9.89
N THR A 279 -20.47 -14.06 -8.93
CA THR A 279 -19.23 -13.82 -8.22
C THR A 279 -18.03 -14.53 -8.85
N LYS A 280 -18.24 -15.35 -9.89
CA LYS A 280 -17.23 -16.24 -10.51
C LYS A 280 -16.54 -17.12 -9.44
N GLN A 281 -17.35 -17.71 -8.55
CA GLN A 281 -16.88 -18.63 -7.50
C GLN A 281 -17.43 -20.05 -7.71
N ALA A 282 -16.65 -21.02 -7.26
CA ALA A 282 -17.03 -22.43 -7.24
C ALA A 282 -16.96 -22.95 -5.79
N TYR A 283 -17.84 -23.88 -5.43
CA TYR A 283 -17.89 -24.45 -4.08
C TYR A 283 -18.00 -25.97 -4.16
N LEU A 284 -17.21 -26.68 -3.36
CA LEU A 284 -17.32 -28.13 -3.22
C LEU A 284 -18.53 -28.46 -2.32
N THR A 285 -19.27 -29.50 -2.68
CA THR A 285 -20.25 -30.13 -1.79
C THR A 285 -19.54 -31.08 -0.80
N GLU A 286 -20.22 -31.58 0.25
CA GLU A 286 -19.63 -32.59 1.16
C GLU A 286 -19.10 -33.79 0.38
N ARG A 287 -19.90 -34.32 -0.55
CA ARG A 287 -19.50 -35.41 -1.42
C ARG A 287 -18.31 -35.04 -2.33
N GLY A 288 -18.28 -33.83 -2.84
CA GLY A 288 -17.16 -33.33 -3.65
C GLY A 288 -15.88 -33.26 -2.83
N GLN A 289 -15.98 -32.82 -1.58
CA GLN A 289 -14.87 -32.79 -0.66
C GLN A 289 -14.31 -34.20 -0.41
N GLU A 290 -15.14 -35.13 -0.03
CA GLU A 290 -14.73 -36.56 0.20
C GLU A 290 -14.00 -37.11 -1.04
N LYS A 291 -14.55 -36.92 -2.20
CA LYS A 291 -13.98 -37.40 -3.47
C LYS A 291 -12.63 -36.74 -3.82
N VAL A 292 -12.48 -35.46 -3.54
CA VAL A 292 -11.22 -34.73 -3.70
C VAL A 292 -10.18 -35.24 -2.71
N GLU A 293 -10.55 -35.41 -1.44
CA GLU A 293 -9.68 -35.94 -0.40
C GLU A 293 -9.21 -37.37 -0.73
N GLU A 294 -10.10 -38.28 -1.14
CA GLU A 294 -9.76 -39.63 -1.59
C GLU A 294 -8.75 -39.63 -2.76
N TRP A 295 -8.98 -38.72 -3.75
CA TRP A 295 -8.09 -38.60 -4.88
C TRP A 295 -6.70 -38.08 -4.48
N LEU A 296 -6.63 -37.08 -3.61
CA LEU A 296 -5.37 -36.48 -3.12
C LEU A 296 -4.57 -37.51 -2.29
N ILE A 297 -5.23 -38.32 -1.47
CA ILE A 297 -4.61 -39.42 -0.73
C ILE A 297 -4.04 -40.46 -1.71
N ALA A 298 -4.81 -40.83 -2.74
CA ALA A 298 -4.37 -41.80 -3.75
C ALA A 298 -3.16 -41.31 -4.56
N GLN A 299 -2.99 -39.99 -4.71
CA GLN A 299 -1.82 -39.39 -5.36
C GLN A 299 -0.63 -39.15 -4.39
N GLY A 300 -0.79 -39.45 -3.11
CA GLY A 300 0.25 -39.19 -2.10
C GLY A 300 0.45 -37.75 -1.74
N LEU A 301 -0.49 -36.86 -2.12
CA LEU A 301 -0.46 -35.42 -1.84
C LEU A 301 -1.05 -35.08 -0.47
N MET A 302 -1.78 -36.01 0.15
CA MET A 302 -2.38 -35.85 1.46
C MET A 302 -2.30 -37.15 2.27
N PRO A 303 -2.00 -37.10 3.58
CA PRO A 303 -2.04 -38.31 4.45
C PRO A 303 -3.47 -38.82 4.66
N GLU A 304 -3.61 -40.12 4.88
CA GLU A 304 -4.88 -40.74 5.23
C GLU A 304 -5.39 -40.25 6.59
N GLY A 305 -6.66 -39.84 6.66
CA GLY A 305 -7.30 -39.31 7.88
C GLY A 305 -7.13 -37.82 8.12
N ASP A 306 -6.44 -37.10 7.23
CA ASP A 306 -6.37 -35.63 7.24
C ASP A 306 -7.56 -35.03 6.47
N SER A 307 -7.89 -33.76 6.72
CA SER A 307 -8.92 -33.00 5.99
C SER A 307 -8.33 -31.90 5.13
N LEU A 308 -8.91 -31.71 3.94
CA LEU A 308 -8.57 -30.65 3.01
C LEU A 308 -8.71 -29.24 3.65
N TYR A 309 -9.62 -29.10 4.62
CA TYR A 309 -9.86 -27.85 5.34
C TYR A 309 -9.00 -27.70 6.60
N SER A 310 -8.06 -28.60 6.84
CA SER A 310 -7.09 -28.43 7.91
C SER A 310 -6.11 -27.30 7.57
N PRO A 311 -5.61 -26.53 8.53
CA PRO A 311 -4.64 -25.45 8.26
C PRO A 311 -3.38 -25.90 7.54
N ALA A 312 -2.91 -27.11 7.82
CA ALA A 312 -1.75 -27.69 7.15
C ALA A 312 -1.99 -27.99 5.66
N ARG A 313 -3.25 -28.04 5.19
CA ARG A 313 -3.65 -28.37 3.81
C ARG A 313 -4.29 -27.19 3.07
N ILE A 314 -4.28 -26.00 3.65
CA ILE A 314 -4.95 -24.82 3.09
C ILE A 314 -4.39 -24.44 1.71
N VAL A 315 -3.10 -24.63 1.49
CA VAL A 315 -2.44 -24.42 0.19
C VAL A 315 -2.98 -25.40 -0.86
N LEU A 316 -3.18 -26.64 -0.48
CA LEU A 316 -3.72 -27.69 -1.37
C LEU A 316 -5.18 -27.41 -1.73
N LEU A 317 -5.99 -27.00 -0.77
CA LEU A 317 -7.36 -26.53 -1.00
C LEU A 317 -7.39 -25.37 -1.99
N HIS A 318 -6.49 -24.39 -1.83
CA HIS A 318 -6.37 -23.27 -2.75
C HIS A 318 -6.12 -23.71 -4.20
N HIS A 319 -5.19 -24.63 -4.43
CA HIS A 319 -4.91 -25.17 -5.77
C HIS A 319 -6.10 -25.90 -6.37
N VAL A 320 -6.83 -26.69 -5.56
CA VAL A 320 -8.05 -27.38 -5.98
C VAL A 320 -9.13 -26.37 -6.40
N MET A 321 -9.36 -25.34 -5.60
CA MET A 321 -10.36 -24.31 -5.89
C MET A 321 -9.98 -23.48 -7.11
N ALA A 322 -8.70 -23.11 -7.26
CA ALA A 322 -8.19 -22.40 -8.44
C ALA A 322 -8.37 -23.23 -9.73
N ALA A 323 -8.02 -24.52 -9.69
CA ALA A 323 -8.21 -25.44 -10.81
C ALA A 323 -9.70 -25.64 -11.14
N LEU A 324 -10.57 -25.77 -10.14
CA LEU A 324 -12.02 -25.89 -10.33
C LEU A 324 -12.58 -24.63 -11.01
N ARG A 325 -12.25 -23.45 -10.52
CA ARG A 325 -12.66 -22.16 -11.12
C ARG A 325 -12.16 -22.01 -12.55
N ALA A 326 -10.88 -22.31 -12.80
CA ALA A 326 -10.26 -22.21 -14.13
C ALA A 326 -10.96 -23.08 -15.18
N ASN A 327 -11.35 -24.30 -14.80
CA ASN A 327 -11.98 -25.26 -15.72
C ASN A 327 -13.47 -25.03 -15.92
N THR A 328 -14.17 -24.42 -14.95
CA THR A 328 -15.64 -24.36 -14.93
C THR A 328 -16.22 -22.97 -15.19
N LEU A 329 -15.48 -21.91 -14.89
CA LEU A 329 -15.98 -20.52 -14.92
C LEU A 329 -15.22 -19.61 -15.91
N PHE A 330 -14.11 -20.05 -16.48
CA PHE A 330 -13.30 -19.27 -17.43
C PHE A 330 -13.18 -20.01 -18.74
N GLU A 331 -13.61 -19.38 -19.82
CA GLU A 331 -13.68 -19.96 -21.15
C GLU A 331 -12.65 -19.32 -22.10
N ARG A 332 -11.96 -20.17 -22.88
CA ARG A 332 -11.07 -19.73 -23.94
C ARG A 332 -11.84 -18.97 -25.02
N ASP A 333 -11.23 -17.92 -25.56
CA ASP A 333 -11.79 -17.01 -26.58
C ASP A 333 -12.98 -16.15 -26.06
N VAL A 334 -13.33 -16.25 -24.77
CA VAL A 334 -14.30 -15.40 -24.08
C VAL A 334 -13.61 -14.59 -22.99
N ASP A 335 -13.06 -15.24 -21.96
CA ASP A 335 -12.37 -14.59 -20.84
C ASP A 335 -10.86 -14.38 -21.11
N TYR A 336 -10.27 -15.21 -21.94
CA TYR A 336 -8.84 -15.16 -22.32
C TYR A 336 -8.59 -15.76 -23.70
N ILE A 337 -7.43 -15.40 -24.28
CA ILE A 337 -6.91 -16.03 -25.50
C ILE A 337 -5.53 -16.64 -25.22
N VAL A 338 -5.14 -17.64 -25.98
CA VAL A 338 -3.78 -18.19 -25.97
C VAL A 338 -3.02 -17.59 -27.15
N LYS A 339 -2.00 -16.77 -26.88
CA LYS A 339 -1.20 -16.09 -27.87
C LYS A 339 0.28 -16.29 -27.56
N ASP A 340 1.06 -16.74 -28.58
CA ASP A 340 2.51 -16.94 -28.45
C ASP A 340 2.94 -17.86 -27.29
N GLY A 341 2.05 -18.79 -26.86
CA GLY A 341 2.27 -19.70 -25.73
C GLY A 341 1.96 -19.08 -24.36
N GLU A 342 1.34 -17.90 -24.32
CA GLU A 342 0.93 -17.22 -23.09
C GLU A 342 -0.59 -16.99 -23.03
N ILE A 343 -1.11 -16.95 -21.81
CA ILE A 343 -2.50 -16.57 -21.53
C ILE A 343 -2.61 -15.05 -21.51
N VAL A 344 -3.49 -14.49 -22.34
CA VAL A 344 -3.78 -13.06 -22.39
C VAL A 344 -5.25 -12.83 -22.05
N ILE A 345 -5.50 -12.06 -21.01
CA ILE A 345 -6.85 -11.74 -20.51
C ILE A 345 -7.63 -10.91 -21.54
N VAL A 346 -8.90 -11.19 -21.67
CA VAL A 346 -9.86 -10.38 -22.45
C VAL A 346 -10.76 -9.62 -21.45
N ASP A 347 -10.83 -8.31 -21.60
CA ASP A 347 -11.70 -7.46 -20.77
C ASP A 347 -13.18 -7.73 -21.08
N GLU A 348 -13.93 -8.09 -20.07
CA GLU A 348 -15.35 -8.49 -20.21
C GLU A 348 -16.25 -7.35 -20.75
N HIS A 349 -15.88 -6.09 -20.50
CA HIS A 349 -16.70 -4.94 -20.88
C HIS A 349 -16.32 -4.38 -22.25
N THR A 350 -15.03 -4.42 -22.59
CA THR A 350 -14.53 -3.81 -23.83
C THR A 350 -14.16 -4.82 -24.92
N GLY A 351 -14.06 -6.12 -24.58
CA GLY A 351 -13.58 -7.17 -25.50
C GLY A 351 -12.11 -7.00 -25.93
N ARG A 352 -11.34 -6.11 -25.28
CA ARG A 352 -9.94 -5.85 -25.60
C ARG A 352 -9.00 -6.77 -24.83
N THR A 353 -7.91 -7.18 -25.47
CA THR A 353 -6.86 -7.95 -24.83
C THR A 353 -6.05 -7.07 -23.89
N MET A 354 -5.79 -7.57 -22.68
CA MET A 354 -5.01 -6.91 -21.64
C MET A 354 -3.65 -7.57 -21.51
N ALA A 355 -2.69 -7.22 -22.39
CA ALA A 355 -1.34 -7.75 -22.33
C ALA A 355 -0.63 -7.36 -21.02
N GLY A 356 0.10 -8.32 -20.43
CA GLY A 356 0.85 -8.11 -19.20
C GLY A 356 0.04 -8.14 -17.88
N ARG A 357 -1.29 -8.23 -17.95
CA ARG A 357 -2.13 -8.50 -16.76
C ARG A 357 -2.27 -9.99 -16.51
N ARG A 358 -2.30 -10.37 -15.25
CA ARG A 358 -2.52 -11.75 -14.79
C ARG A 358 -3.64 -11.76 -13.75
N TRP A 359 -4.42 -12.83 -13.70
CA TRP A 359 -5.34 -13.04 -12.56
C TRP A 359 -4.53 -13.39 -11.31
N SER A 360 -5.01 -12.95 -10.17
CA SER A 360 -4.48 -13.27 -8.84
C SER A 360 -4.90 -14.66 -8.37
N ASP A 361 -4.40 -15.03 -7.21
CA ASP A 361 -4.88 -16.18 -6.42
C ASP A 361 -4.75 -17.52 -7.17
N GLY A 362 -3.60 -17.75 -7.84
CA GLY A 362 -3.32 -19.00 -8.54
C GLY A 362 -4.20 -19.29 -9.74
N LEU A 363 -5.21 -18.44 -10.03
CA LEU A 363 -6.15 -18.67 -11.13
C LEU A 363 -5.46 -18.62 -12.50
N HIS A 364 -4.51 -17.72 -12.69
CA HIS A 364 -3.78 -17.61 -13.96
C HIS A 364 -2.95 -18.86 -14.22
N GLN A 365 -2.26 -19.37 -13.21
CA GLN A 365 -1.48 -20.61 -13.25
C GLN A 365 -2.37 -21.83 -13.47
N ALA A 366 -3.55 -21.86 -12.86
CA ALA A 366 -4.53 -22.92 -13.09
C ALA A 366 -5.07 -22.91 -14.53
N ILE A 367 -5.21 -21.72 -15.16
CA ILE A 367 -5.59 -21.60 -16.57
C ILE A 367 -4.39 -21.99 -17.47
N GLU A 368 -3.16 -21.60 -17.14
CA GLU A 368 -1.95 -22.07 -17.81
C GLU A 368 -1.85 -23.60 -17.78
N ALA A 369 -2.12 -24.23 -16.63
CA ALA A 369 -2.18 -25.68 -16.49
C ALA A 369 -3.32 -26.31 -17.32
N LYS A 370 -4.51 -25.68 -17.35
CA LYS A 370 -5.65 -26.11 -18.15
C LYS A 370 -5.33 -26.12 -19.65
N GLU A 371 -4.68 -25.09 -20.17
CA GLU A 371 -4.32 -24.94 -21.58
C GLU A 371 -3.02 -25.67 -21.94
N GLY A 372 -2.29 -26.22 -20.97
CA GLY A 372 -1.03 -26.92 -21.20
C GLY A 372 0.09 -26.02 -21.72
N VAL A 373 0.05 -24.73 -21.40
CA VAL A 373 1.13 -23.77 -21.66
C VAL A 373 2.14 -23.76 -20.51
N GLU A 374 3.28 -23.10 -20.68
CA GLU A 374 4.27 -22.95 -19.61
C GLU A 374 3.66 -22.20 -18.42
N ILE A 375 3.71 -22.84 -17.24
CA ILE A 375 3.21 -22.24 -15.99
C ILE A 375 4.29 -21.32 -15.46
N LYS A 376 3.96 -20.03 -15.34
CA LYS A 376 4.89 -19.04 -14.76
C LYS A 376 4.71 -18.99 -13.25
N ASN A 377 5.82 -18.83 -12.53
CA ASN A 377 5.83 -18.78 -11.09
C ASN A 377 4.84 -17.73 -10.57
N GLU A 378 4.17 -18.05 -9.48
CA GLU A 378 3.30 -17.15 -8.75
C GLU A 378 4.12 -16.09 -8.02
N ASN A 379 3.57 -14.90 -7.84
CA ASN A 379 4.17 -13.91 -6.96
C ASN A 379 3.64 -14.13 -5.55
N GLN A 380 4.54 -14.40 -4.62
CA GLN A 380 4.21 -14.55 -3.20
C GLN A 380 4.42 -13.23 -2.46
N THR A 381 3.54 -12.92 -1.51
CA THR A 381 3.71 -11.78 -0.60
C THR A 381 4.93 -12.02 0.31
N VAL A 382 5.94 -11.17 0.21
CA VAL A 382 7.12 -11.17 1.06
C VAL A 382 6.91 -10.30 2.30
N ALA A 383 6.32 -9.14 2.11
CA ALA A 383 5.95 -8.22 3.19
C ALA A 383 4.74 -7.40 2.79
N SER A 384 3.89 -7.08 3.73
CA SER A 384 2.71 -6.24 3.51
C SER A 384 2.38 -5.43 4.75
N ILE A 385 1.76 -4.26 4.57
CA ILE A 385 1.18 -3.45 5.64
C ILE A 385 0.06 -2.58 5.08
N SER A 386 -1.03 -2.44 5.82
CA SER A 386 -2.06 -1.46 5.45
C SER A 386 -1.59 -0.03 5.76
N TYR A 387 -2.08 0.97 5.01
CA TYR A 387 -1.83 2.37 5.33
C TYR A 387 -2.27 2.72 6.75
N GLN A 388 -3.40 2.15 7.19
CA GLN A 388 -3.92 2.36 8.53
C GLN A 388 -2.90 1.94 9.59
N ASN A 389 -2.35 0.73 9.49
CA ASN A 389 -1.40 0.21 10.45
C ASN A 389 -0.04 0.91 10.34
N TYR A 390 0.41 1.25 9.13
CA TYR A 390 1.64 2.00 8.95
C TYR A 390 1.59 3.37 9.65
N PHE A 391 0.53 4.18 9.41
CA PHE A 391 0.45 5.51 10.03
C PHE A 391 0.17 5.49 11.54
N ARG A 392 -0.32 4.38 12.08
CA ARG A 392 -0.44 4.17 13.53
C ARG A 392 0.90 3.94 14.24
N LEU A 393 1.97 3.63 13.51
CA LEU A 393 3.32 3.46 14.07
C LEU A 393 3.96 4.78 14.52
N TYR A 394 3.49 5.91 14.01
CA TYR A 394 4.04 7.20 14.42
C TYR A 394 3.63 7.57 15.85
N ASP A 395 4.59 8.07 16.64
CA ASP A 395 4.31 8.62 18.00
C ASP A 395 3.23 9.69 17.96
N LYS A 396 3.29 10.55 16.92
CA LYS A 396 2.38 11.66 16.71
C LYS A 396 1.97 11.71 15.24
N LEU A 397 0.69 11.56 14.98
CA LEU A 397 0.08 11.70 13.65
C LEU A 397 -0.79 12.95 13.61
N ALA A 398 -0.70 13.72 12.54
CA ALA A 398 -1.57 14.84 12.25
C ALA A 398 -1.85 14.91 10.75
N GLY A 399 -2.91 15.59 10.36
CA GLY A 399 -3.26 15.71 8.96
C GLY A 399 -3.94 17.02 8.63
N MET A 400 -3.89 17.40 7.36
CA MET A 400 -4.59 18.57 6.86
C MET A 400 -5.26 18.27 5.52
N THR A 401 -6.44 18.84 5.31
CA THR A 401 -7.18 18.79 4.06
C THR A 401 -8.22 19.90 4.01
N GLY A 402 -8.86 20.09 2.87
CA GLY A 402 -10.01 21.00 2.73
C GLY A 402 -11.36 20.36 3.04
N THR A 403 -11.41 19.07 3.32
CA THR A 403 -12.66 18.27 3.30
C THR A 403 -12.61 17.08 4.26
N ALA A 404 -12.37 17.29 5.55
CA ALA A 404 -12.29 16.23 6.55
C ALA A 404 -13.59 16.00 7.34
N ASP A 405 -14.43 17.01 7.51
CA ASP A 405 -15.62 16.96 8.40
C ASP A 405 -16.61 15.85 8.00
N THR A 406 -16.73 15.55 6.71
CA THR A 406 -17.59 14.46 6.22
C THR A 406 -17.13 13.08 6.68
N GLU A 407 -15.85 12.87 6.88
CA GLU A 407 -15.21 11.62 7.28
C GLU A 407 -14.67 11.67 8.73
N ALA A 408 -15.06 12.69 9.52
CA ALA A 408 -14.55 12.91 10.89
C ALA A 408 -14.76 11.69 11.80
N PHE A 409 -15.85 10.95 11.61
CA PHE A 409 -16.12 9.72 12.35
C PHE A 409 -15.09 8.63 12.04
N GLU A 410 -14.73 8.42 10.78
CA GLU A 410 -13.75 7.42 10.37
C GLU A 410 -12.35 7.79 10.87
N PHE A 411 -11.94 9.05 10.74
CA PHE A 411 -10.66 9.52 11.27
C PHE A 411 -10.53 9.29 12.78
N GLN A 412 -11.61 9.56 13.53
CA GLN A 412 -11.62 9.32 14.97
C GLN A 412 -11.59 7.82 15.30
N GLN A 413 -12.36 7.00 14.60
CA GLN A 413 -12.50 5.58 14.91
C GLN A 413 -11.26 4.77 14.54
N ILE A 414 -10.67 5.04 13.36
CA ILE A 414 -9.54 4.27 12.83
C ILE A 414 -8.20 4.81 13.32
N TYR A 415 -8.01 6.13 13.30
CA TYR A 415 -6.72 6.76 13.58
C TYR A 415 -6.66 7.52 14.90
N GLY A 416 -7.78 7.65 15.61
CA GLY A 416 -7.87 8.43 16.83
C GLY A 416 -7.71 9.95 16.61
N LEU A 417 -7.89 10.44 15.39
CA LEU A 417 -7.67 11.82 15.00
C LEU A 417 -8.98 12.63 15.09
N GLU A 418 -8.98 13.68 15.92
CA GLU A 418 -10.08 14.65 15.98
C GLU A 418 -9.97 15.65 14.82
N THR A 419 -11.08 15.90 14.14
CA THR A 419 -11.15 16.91 13.07
C THR A 419 -11.55 18.27 13.64
N VAL A 420 -10.79 19.31 13.31
CA VAL A 420 -11.07 20.70 13.69
C VAL A 420 -11.23 21.55 12.44
N VAL A 421 -12.44 22.05 12.24
CA VAL A 421 -12.76 22.94 11.11
C VAL A 421 -12.29 24.35 11.42
N ILE A 422 -11.36 24.86 10.62
CA ILE A 422 -10.75 26.17 10.78
C ILE A 422 -11.50 27.21 9.90
N PRO A 423 -11.87 28.38 10.43
CA PRO A 423 -12.52 29.39 9.64
C PRO A 423 -11.57 29.94 8.56
N THR A 424 -12.12 30.36 7.43
CA THR A 424 -11.38 31.02 6.36
C THR A 424 -10.85 32.38 6.79
N ASN A 425 -9.72 32.80 6.24
CA ASN A 425 -9.13 34.11 6.50
C ASN A 425 -10.06 35.26 6.07
N ARG A 426 -10.70 35.12 4.91
CA ARG A 426 -11.73 36.01 4.39
C ARG A 426 -13.05 35.24 4.22
N PRO A 427 -14.21 35.87 4.38
CA PRO A 427 -15.49 35.23 4.14
C PRO A 427 -15.58 34.66 2.72
N MET A 428 -16.07 33.44 2.59
CA MET A 428 -16.34 32.82 1.30
C MET A 428 -17.61 33.43 0.70
N ILE A 429 -17.50 33.95 -0.51
CA ILE A 429 -18.61 34.61 -1.25
C ILE A 429 -19.03 33.85 -2.51
N ARG A 430 -18.51 32.63 -2.71
CA ARG A 430 -18.86 31.73 -3.83
C ARG A 430 -20.34 31.41 -3.82
N ASP A 431 -20.99 31.51 -4.99
CA ASP A 431 -22.38 31.14 -5.23
C ASP A 431 -22.50 29.65 -5.59
N ASP A 432 -22.85 28.80 -4.60
CA ASP A 432 -23.09 27.36 -4.81
C ASP A 432 -24.57 27.17 -5.22
N ARG A 433 -24.82 27.12 -6.55
CA ARG A 433 -26.16 26.98 -7.13
C ARG A 433 -26.73 25.60 -6.89
N THR A 434 -28.05 25.49 -6.90
CA THR A 434 -28.76 24.21 -6.79
C THR A 434 -28.44 23.27 -7.96
N ASP A 435 -28.40 21.97 -7.67
CA ASP A 435 -28.21 20.93 -8.69
C ASP A 435 -29.39 20.92 -9.66
N VAL A 436 -29.11 20.61 -10.92
CA VAL A 436 -30.10 20.49 -11.99
C VAL A 436 -30.11 19.06 -12.49
N MET A 437 -31.29 18.46 -12.55
CA MET A 437 -31.52 17.08 -13.02
C MET A 437 -32.20 17.07 -14.38
N PHE A 438 -31.69 16.23 -15.27
CA PHE A 438 -32.23 15.95 -16.59
C PHE A 438 -32.68 14.50 -16.71
N GLU A 439 -33.57 14.22 -17.65
CA GLU A 439 -34.08 12.87 -17.90
C GLU A 439 -32.96 11.92 -18.38
N ASN A 440 -32.10 12.40 -19.28
CA ASN A 440 -31.01 11.63 -19.87
C ASN A 440 -29.69 12.42 -19.97
N GLU A 441 -28.61 11.73 -20.35
CA GLU A 441 -27.29 12.35 -20.50
C GLU A 441 -27.21 13.37 -21.64
N GLU A 442 -27.94 13.16 -22.74
CA GLU A 442 -27.90 14.05 -23.90
C GLU A 442 -28.38 15.46 -23.54
N TYR A 443 -29.54 15.57 -22.87
CA TYR A 443 -30.06 16.87 -22.41
C TYR A 443 -29.13 17.51 -21.37
N LYS A 444 -28.53 16.72 -20.48
CA LYS A 444 -27.53 17.18 -19.51
C LYS A 444 -26.34 17.83 -20.22
N PHE A 445 -25.72 17.12 -21.19
CA PHE A 445 -24.56 17.66 -21.91
C PHE A 445 -24.90 18.91 -22.74
N ASN A 446 -26.06 18.95 -23.37
CA ASN A 446 -26.52 20.14 -24.09
C ASN A 446 -26.63 21.36 -23.14
N ALA A 447 -27.19 21.17 -21.95
CA ALA A 447 -27.30 22.24 -20.95
C ALA A 447 -25.93 22.70 -20.43
N ILE A 448 -24.97 21.79 -20.23
CA ILE A 448 -23.59 22.10 -19.86
C ILE A 448 -22.92 22.94 -20.95
N ILE A 449 -23.06 22.57 -22.22
CA ILE A 449 -22.50 23.31 -23.37
C ILE A 449 -23.05 24.74 -23.44
N GLU A 450 -24.33 24.92 -23.18
CA GLU A 450 -24.94 26.28 -23.18
C GLU A 450 -24.43 27.13 -22.00
N ASP A 451 -24.27 26.55 -20.80
CA ASP A 451 -23.68 27.26 -19.65
C ASP A 451 -22.22 27.64 -19.92
N ILE A 452 -21.43 26.76 -20.54
CA ILE A 452 -20.05 27.06 -20.97
C ILE A 452 -20.02 28.18 -21.98
N LYS A 453 -20.91 28.22 -22.99
CA LYS A 453 -20.99 29.28 -23.98
C LYS A 453 -21.28 30.63 -23.33
N ASP A 454 -22.23 30.69 -22.39
CA ASP A 454 -22.57 31.89 -21.64
C ASP A 454 -21.36 32.41 -20.82
N CYS A 455 -20.64 31.51 -20.14
CA CYS A 455 -19.45 31.87 -19.38
C CYS A 455 -18.34 32.40 -20.29
N VAL A 456 -18.05 31.71 -21.40
CA VAL A 456 -17.02 32.14 -22.37
C VAL A 456 -17.37 33.51 -22.95
N ALA A 457 -18.64 33.76 -23.28
CA ALA A 457 -19.11 35.07 -23.79
C ALA A 457 -18.89 36.20 -22.78
N ARG A 458 -18.88 35.89 -21.46
CA ARG A 458 -18.60 36.86 -20.39
C ARG A 458 -17.12 36.92 -19.96
N ASN A 459 -16.22 36.22 -20.65
CA ASN A 459 -14.82 36.02 -20.25
C ASN A 459 -14.66 35.35 -18.87
N GLN A 460 -15.66 34.63 -18.40
CA GLN A 460 -15.59 33.86 -17.17
C GLN A 460 -14.89 32.51 -17.41
N PRO A 461 -13.79 32.17 -16.70
CA PRO A 461 -13.17 30.87 -16.82
C PRO A 461 -14.06 29.78 -16.24
N VAL A 462 -14.03 28.59 -16.88
CA VAL A 462 -14.84 27.43 -16.49
C VAL A 462 -13.97 26.22 -16.26
N LEU A 463 -14.16 25.55 -15.13
CA LEU A 463 -13.59 24.24 -14.85
C LEU A 463 -14.72 23.20 -14.79
N VAL A 464 -14.68 22.22 -15.69
CA VAL A 464 -15.65 21.14 -15.75
C VAL A 464 -15.06 19.88 -15.11
N GLY A 465 -15.65 19.44 -14.02
CA GLY A 465 -15.29 18.18 -13.34
C GLY A 465 -16.05 16.99 -13.91
N THR A 466 -15.33 15.93 -14.31
CA THR A 466 -15.89 14.68 -14.79
C THR A 466 -15.47 13.51 -13.90
N VAL A 467 -16.29 12.48 -13.81
CA VAL A 467 -16.02 11.30 -12.94
C VAL A 467 -15.09 10.28 -13.57
N SER A 468 -14.95 10.28 -14.91
CA SER A 468 -14.09 9.34 -15.62
C SER A 468 -13.39 9.99 -16.82
N VAL A 469 -12.33 9.34 -17.30
CA VAL A 469 -11.61 9.73 -18.52
C VAL A 469 -12.54 9.65 -19.73
N GLU A 470 -13.37 8.62 -19.82
CA GLU A 470 -14.34 8.43 -20.90
C GLU A 470 -15.32 9.60 -20.99
N LYS A 471 -15.92 10.01 -19.86
CA LYS A 471 -16.82 11.17 -19.80
C LYS A 471 -16.11 12.47 -20.18
N SER A 472 -14.84 12.61 -19.82
CA SER A 472 -14.05 13.78 -20.22
C SER A 472 -13.82 13.84 -21.73
N GLU A 473 -13.59 12.69 -22.38
CA GLU A 473 -13.41 12.59 -23.83
C GLU A 473 -14.72 12.82 -24.58
N MET A 474 -15.84 12.28 -24.09
CA MET A 474 -17.17 12.52 -24.65
C MET A 474 -17.53 14.02 -24.64
N LEU A 475 -17.30 14.68 -23.51
CA LEU A 475 -17.56 16.12 -23.39
C LEU A 475 -16.62 16.93 -24.28
N SER A 476 -15.34 16.56 -24.38
CA SER A 476 -14.36 17.19 -25.26
C SER A 476 -14.83 17.15 -26.72
N GLN A 477 -15.24 15.97 -27.20
CA GLN A 477 -15.78 15.83 -28.58
C GLN A 477 -17.06 16.66 -28.80
N ALA A 478 -17.90 16.81 -27.78
CA ALA A 478 -19.11 17.61 -27.88
C ALA A 478 -18.77 19.13 -27.94
N LEU A 479 -17.77 19.59 -27.20
CA LEU A 479 -17.27 20.96 -27.24
C LEU A 479 -16.56 21.28 -28.56
N ASP A 480 -15.81 20.33 -29.13
CA ASP A 480 -15.20 20.47 -30.48
C ASP A 480 -16.26 20.67 -31.56
N LYS A 481 -17.34 19.87 -31.52
CA LYS A 481 -18.50 20.04 -32.42
C LYS A 481 -19.19 21.37 -32.24
N ALA A 482 -19.22 21.90 -31.02
CA ALA A 482 -19.77 23.21 -30.71
C ALA A 482 -18.82 24.38 -31.04
N GLY A 483 -17.58 24.09 -31.47
CA GLY A 483 -16.56 25.09 -31.80
C GLY A 483 -15.99 25.84 -30.59
N ILE A 484 -16.03 25.23 -29.39
CA ILE A 484 -15.52 25.81 -28.14
C ILE A 484 -14.10 25.34 -27.89
N LYS A 485 -13.14 26.26 -27.84
CA LYS A 485 -11.75 25.97 -27.50
C LYS A 485 -11.66 25.56 -26.02
N HIS A 486 -11.03 24.43 -25.75
CA HIS A 486 -10.90 23.91 -24.39
C HIS A 486 -9.60 23.10 -24.21
N ASN A 487 -9.23 22.87 -22.97
CA ASN A 487 -8.12 21.99 -22.58
C ASN A 487 -8.67 20.80 -21.80
N VAL A 488 -8.04 19.62 -21.95
CA VAL A 488 -8.43 18.41 -21.23
C VAL A 488 -7.31 18.00 -20.30
N LEU A 489 -7.62 17.81 -19.03
CA LEU A 489 -6.73 17.39 -17.97
C LEU A 489 -7.19 16.04 -17.43
N ASN A 490 -6.54 14.98 -17.87
CA ASN A 490 -6.82 13.60 -17.43
C ASN A 490 -5.52 12.79 -17.35
N ALA A 491 -5.62 11.54 -16.90
CA ALA A 491 -4.47 10.64 -16.70
C ALA A 491 -3.57 10.43 -17.95
N LYS A 492 -4.05 10.74 -19.15
CA LYS A 492 -3.27 10.62 -20.38
C LYS A 492 -2.29 11.78 -20.60
N PHE A 493 -2.49 12.93 -19.93
CA PHE A 493 -1.77 14.19 -20.16
C PHE A 493 -0.97 14.67 -18.95
N HIS A 494 -0.48 13.77 -18.10
CA HIS A 494 0.28 14.11 -16.89
C HIS A 494 1.45 15.07 -17.11
N ALA A 495 2.18 14.91 -18.21
CA ALA A 495 3.33 15.76 -18.51
C ALA A 495 2.97 17.24 -18.76
N GLN A 496 1.73 17.53 -19.13
CA GLN A 496 1.23 18.88 -19.44
C GLN A 496 0.34 19.46 -18.34
N GLU A 497 0.13 18.72 -17.24
CA GLU A 497 -0.81 19.08 -16.18
C GLU A 497 -0.55 20.47 -15.60
N ALA A 498 0.70 20.76 -15.23
CA ALA A 498 1.08 22.04 -14.66
C ALA A 498 0.84 23.21 -15.63
N GLU A 499 1.01 23.00 -16.92
CA GLU A 499 0.81 23.99 -17.97
C GLU A 499 -0.68 24.28 -18.17
N ILE A 500 -1.51 23.24 -18.26
CA ILE A 500 -2.97 23.39 -18.41
C ILE A 500 -3.57 24.09 -17.20
N VAL A 501 -3.15 23.70 -15.97
CA VAL A 501 -3.62 24.36 -14.74
C VAL A 501 -3.21 25.83 -14.68
N ALA A 502 -2.01 26.17 -15.16
CA ALA A 502 -1.53 27.56 -15.20
C ALA A 502 -2.44 28.46 -16.05
N GLU A 503 -3.04 27.95 -17.12
CA GLU A 503 -3.93 28.69 -18.01
C GLU A 503 -5.42 28.58 -17.63
N ALA A 504 -5.80 27.65 -16.74
CA ALA A 504 -7.22 27.38 -16.42
C ALA A 504 -7.96 28.56 -15.80
N GLY A 505 -7.25 29.54 -15.22
CA GLY A 505 -7.81 30.79 -14.68
C GLY A 505 -7.83 31.98 -15.65
N ALA A 506 -7.38 31.82 -16.89
CA ALA A 506 -7.34 32.88 -17.88
C ALA A 506 -8.77 33.31 -18.35
N PRO A 507 -8.99 34.54 -18.83
CA PRO A 507 -10.30 34.98 -19.30
C PRO A 507 -10.89 34.05 -20.36
N GLY A 508 -12.10 33.55 -20.13
CA GLY A 508 -12.82 32.65 -21.04
C GLY A 508 -12.19 31.28 -21.25
N ALA A 509 -11.22 30.86 -20.44
CA ALA A 509 -10.61 29.55 -20.51
C ALA A 509 -11.63 28.45 -20.11
N VAL A 510 -11.66 27.34 -20.86
CA VAL A 510 -12.46 26.15 -20.56
C VAL A 510 -11.52 24.99 -20.32
N THR A 511 -11.60 24.40 -19.13
CA THR A 511 -10.76 23.25 -18.77
C THR A 511 -11.67 22.11 -18.31
N ILE A 512 -11.55 20.94 -18.95
CA ILE A 512 -12.19 19.71 -18.50
C ILE A 512 -11.16 18.94 -17.64
N ALA A 513 -11.51 18.59 -16.42
CA ALA A 513 -10.62 17.86 -15.53
C ALA A 513 -11.31 16.62 -14.97
N THR A 514 -10.63 15.48 -14.97
CA THR A 514 -11.05 14.33 -14.18
C THR A 514 -10.76 14.58 -12.71
N ASN A 515 -11.44 13.82 -11.85
CA ASN A 515 -11.50 14.03 -10.40
C ASN A 515 -10.15 14.21 -9.70
N MET A 516 -9.15 13.41 -10.09
CA MET A 516 -7.81 13.42 -9.48
C MET A 516 -6.85 14.44 -10.12
N ALA A 517 -7.15 14.89 -11.33
CA ALA A 517 -6.25 15.77 -12.08
C ALA A 517 -6.20 17.19 -11.49
N GLY A 518 -5.01 17.76 -11.38
CA GLY A 518 -4.77 19.09 -10.81
C GLY A 518 -4.95 19.18 -9.29
N ARG A 519 -5.02 18.07 -8.55
CA ARG A 519 -5.07 18.08 -7.09
C ARG A 519 -3.79 18.66 -6.49
N GLY A 520 -3.92 19.45 -5.41
CA GLY A 520 -2.77 20.12 -4.79
C GLY A 520 -2.22 21.33 -5.57
N THR A 521 -2.81 21.67 -6.74
CA THR A 521 -2.41 22.84 -7.51
C THR A 521 -3.47 23.93 -7.45
N ASP A 522 -3.02 25.19 -7.38
CA ASP A 522 -3.90 26.35 -7.33
C ASP A 522 -4.17 26.89 -8.74
N ILE A 523 -5.46 27.21 -9.00
CA ILE A 523 -5.86 27.95 -10.20
C ILE A 523 -5.84 29.44 -9.88
N ILE A 524 -4.92 30.16 -10.52
CA ILE A 524 -4.75 31.60 -10.33
C ILE A 524 -5.65 32.34 -11.31
N LEU A 525 -6.57 33.15 -10.79
CA LEU A 525 -7.45 33.98 -11.62
C LEU A 525 -6.65 34.97 -12.47
N GLY A 526 -6.93 35.02 -13.76
CA GLY A 526 -6.17 35.80 -14.73
C GLY A 526 -5.03 35.05 -15.42
N GLY A 527 -4.76 33.80 -15.00
CA GLY A 527 -3.64 32.92 -15.43
C GLY A 527 -2.41 33.05 -14.55
N ASN A 528 -1.47 32.11 -14.66
CA ASN A 528 -0.26 32.10 -13.83
C ASN A 528 0.93 32.76 -14.53
N TRP A 529 1.15 34.06 -14.28
CA TRP A 529 2.28 34.80 -14.85
C TRP A 529 3.65 34.28 -14.42
N LYS A 530 3.76 33.66 -13.20
CA LYS A 530 5.02 33.07 -12.71
C LYS A 530 5.39 31.84 -13.53
N ALA A 531 4.41 30.99 -13.86
CA ALA A 531 4.64 29.84 -14.72
C ALA A 531 5.02 30.28 -16.16
N LYS A 532 4.46 31.38 -16.67
CA LYS A 532 4.86 31.98 -17.95
C LYS A 532 6.29 32.51 -17.90
N ALA A 533 6.65 33.21 -16.83
CA ALA A 533 8.00 33.73 -16.64
C ALA A 533 9.06 32.61 -16.52
N ALA A 534 8.73 31.51 -15.85
CA ALA A 534 9.63 30.36 -15.71
C ALA A 534 9.94 29.60 -17.02
N LYS A 535 9.11 29.80 -18.06
CA LYS A 535 9.34 29.24 -19.42
C LYS A 535 10.30 30.08 -20.26
N LEU A 536 10.61 31.30 -19.83
CA LEU A 536 11.53 32.18 -20.55
C LEU A 536 12.97 31.89 -20.08
N ASP A 537 13.87 31.71 -21.03
CA ASP A 537 15.30 31.60 -20.74
C ASP A 537 15.86 32.96 -20.27
N ASN A 538 16.16 33.07 -18.98
CA ASN A 538 16.68 34.27 -18.32
C ASN A 538 15.83 35.55 -18.59
N PRO A 539 14.56 35.60 -18.08
CA PRO A 539 13.69 36.74 -18.35
C PRO A 539 14.26 38.03 -17.75
N THR A 540 14.19 39.10 -18.55
CA THR A 540 14.58 40.43 -18.06
C THR A 540 13.55 40.98 -17.07
N PRO A 541 13.92 41.88 -16.14
CA PRO A 541 12.98 42.50 -15.20
C PRO A 541 11.80 43.14 -15.91
N GLU A 542 12.03 43.76 -17.10
CA GLU A 542 11.00 44.38 -17.92
C GLU A 542 10.00 43.36 -18.49
N GLN A 543 10.46 42.18 -18.90
CA GLN A 543 9.59 41.09 -19.36
C GLN A 543 8.73 40.53 -18.21
N ILE A 544 9.29 40.42 -17.02
CA ILE A 544 8.55 40.00 -15.83
C ILE A 544 7.47 41.03 -15.47
N GLU A 545 7.80 42.30 -15.52
CA GLU A 545 6.86 43.38 -15.22
C GLU A 545 5.74 43.47 -16.27
N ALA A 546 6.04 43.22 -17.55
CA ALA A 546 5.05 43.13 -18.62
C ALA A 546 4.08 41.96 -18.42
N LEU A 547 4.59 40.78 -18.07
CA LEU A 547 3.75 39.60 -17.76
C LEU A 547 2.86 39.87 -16.54
N LYS A 548 3.37 40.53 -15.54
CA LYS A 548 2.62 40.89 -14.35
C LYS A 548 1.51 41.90 -14.65
N ALA A 549 1.79 42.93 -15.45
CA ALA A 549 0.79 43.91 -15.87
C ALA A 549 -0.31 43.30 -16.75
N GLU A 550 0.05 42.34 -17.63
CA GLU A 550 -0.92 41.55 -18.40
C GLU A 550 -1.81 40.73 -17.47
N TRP A 551 -1.21 40.08 -16.50
CA TRP A 551 -1.95 39.27 -15.49
C TRP A 551 -2.88 40.14 -14.66
N GLU A 552 -2.47 41.34 -14.19
CA GLU A 552 -3.31 42.24 -13.42
C GLU A 552 -4.57 42.64 -14.21
N LYS A 553 -4.42 42.94 -15.50
CA LYS A 553 -5.54 43.25 -16.40
C LYS A 553 -6.48 42.05 -16.59
N ASN A 554 -5.92 40.88 -16.83
CA ASN A 554 -6.69 39.63 -17.00
C ASN A 554 -7.40 39.21 -15.70
N HIS A 555 -6.75 39.43 -14.56
CA HIS A 555 -7.31 39.17 -13.24
C HIS A 555 -8.53 40.05 -12.98
N GLU A 556 -8.44 41.36 -13.30
CA GLU A 556 -9.57 42.27 -13.15
C GLU A 556 -10.76 41.87 -14.04
N ILE A 557 -10.53 41.47 -15.29
CA ILE A 557 -11.56 40.95 -16.19
C ILE A 557 -12.28 39.74 -15.59
N VAL A 558 -11.52 38.79 -15.09
CA VAL A 558 -12.07 37.56 -14.50
C VAL A 558 -12.84 37.86 -13.21
N MET A 559 -12.35 38.77 -12.37
CA MET A 559 -13.02 39.21 -11.15
C MET A 559 -14.38 39.86 -11.47
N GLN A 560 -14.44 40.73 -12.48
CA GLN A 560 -15.68 41.37 -12.94
C GLN A 560 -16.65 40.35 -13.58
N ALA A 561 -16.12 39.32 -14.24
CA ALA A 561 -16.93 38.20 -14.82
C ALA A 561 -17.54 37.26 -13.77
N GLY A 562 -17.15 37.39 -12.49
CA GLY A 562 -17.66 36.56 -11.39
C GLY A 562 -16.72 35.42 -10.94
N GLY A 563 -15.42 35.52 -11.30
CA GLY A 563 -14.41 34.53 -10.91
C GLY A 563 -14.55 33.19 -11.64
N LEU A 564 -13.95 32.12 -11.10
CA LEU A 564 -13.99 30.79 -11.70
C LEU A 564 -15.37 30.13 -11.50
N HIS A 565 -15.95 29.63 -12.59
CA HIS A 565 -17.18 28.84 -12.58
C HIS A 565 -16.84 27.34 -12.58
N ILE A 566 -17.43 26.56 -11.66
CA ILE A 566 -17.27 25.13 -11.54
C ILE A 566 -18.53 24.42 -12.07
N ILE A 567 -18.36 23.52 -13.01
CA ILE A 567 -19.41 22.63 -13.50
C ILE A 567 -19.06 21.21 -13.08
N GLY A 568 -19.94 20.55 -12.33
CA GLY A 568 -19.89 19.11 -12.09
C GLY A 568 -20.80 18.40 -13.08
N THR A 569 -20.28 17.45 -13.84
CA THR A 569 -21.09 16.68 -14.81
C THR A 569 -21.91 15.56 -14.15
N GLU A 570 -21.54 15.17 -12.93
CA GLU A 570 -22.21 14.17 -12.09
C GLU A 570 -21.87 14.43 -10.63
N ARG A 571 -22.63 13.84 -9.71
CA ARG A 571 -22.22 13.71 -8.32
C ARG A 571 -21.29 12.52 -8.15
N HIS A 572 -20.21 12.73 -7.42
CA HIS A 572 -19.28 11.67 -7.08
C HIS A 572 -19.85 10.73 -6.01
N GLU A 573 -19.21 9.60 -5.82
CA GLU A 573 -19.56 8.62 -4.79
C GLU A 573 -19.45 9.19 -3.37
N SER A 574 -18.58 10.17 -3.15
CA SER A 574 -18.41 10.85 -1.87
C SER A 574 -18.67 12.34 -1.99
N ARG A 575 -19.40 12.90 -1.00
CA ARG A 575 -19.65 14.35 -0.85
C ARG A 575 -18.34 15.14 -0.73
N ARG A 576 -17.33 14.52 -0.16
CA ARG A 576 -15.99 15.08 0.00
C ARG A 576 -15.38 15.49 -1.34
N ILE A 577 -15.48 14.62 -2.35
CA ILE A 577 -14.94 14.85 -3.69
C ILE A 577 -15.69 16.02 -4.37
N ASP A 578 -17.01 16.08 -4.22
CA ASP A 578 -17.81 17.21 -4.70
C ASP A 578 -17.35 18.53 -4.07
N ASN A 579 -17.07 18.52 -2.76
CA ASN A 579 -16.58 19.68 -2.04
C ASN A 579 -15.15 20.08 -2.46
N GLN A 580 -14.29 19.12 -2.78
CA GLN A 580 -12.96 19.39 -3.35
C GLN A 580 -13.05 20.05 -4.72
N LEU A 581 -13.96 19.60 -5.57
CA LEU A 581 -14.20 20.22 -6.87
C LEU A 581 -14.69 21.67 -6.71
N ARG A 582 -15.72 21.89 -5.89
CA ARG A 582 -16.22 23.24 -5.57
C ARG A 582 -15.13 24.13 -4.98
N GLY A 583 -14.26 23.57 -4.11
CA GLY A 583 -13.19 24.26 -3.42
C GLY A 583 -12.08 24.82 -4.34
N ARG A 584 -12.11 24.52 -5.63
CA ARG A 584 -11.20 25.13 -6.60
C ARG A 584 -11.57 26.56 -6.94
N SER A 585 -12.79 27.00 -6.63
CA SER A 585 -13.32 28.33 -6.83
C SER A 585 -13.66 29.03 -5.51
N GLY A 586 -13.72 30.38 -5.51
CA GLY A 586 -14.10 31.17 -4.34
C GLY A 586 -13.05 31.15 -3.23
N ARG A 587 -11.76 31.24 -3.55
CA ARG A 587 -10.63 31.21 -2.61
C ARG A 587 -10.29 32.59 -2.10
N GLN A 588 -9.87 32.72 -0.85
CA GLN A 588 -9.42 33.96 -0.20
C GLN A 588 -10.37 35.17 -0.40
N GLY A 589 -11.69 34.88 -0.44
CA GLY A 589 -12.72 35.92 -0.66
C GLY A 589 -12.94 36.31 -2.11
N ASP A 590 -12.36 35.59 -3.07
CA ASP A 590 -12.63 35.84 -4.50
C ASP A 590 -14.08 35.40 -4.85
N PRO A 591 -14.72 36.05 -5.84
CA PRO A 591 -15.96 35.57 -6.39
C PRO A 591 -15.79 34.24 -7.09
N GLY A 592 -16.89 33.53 -7.26
CA GLY A 592 -16.93 32.26 -7.93
C GLY A 592 -18.31 31.67 -7.91
N SER A 593 -18.53 30.63 -8.67
CA SER A 593 -19.80 29.92 -8.69
C SER A 593 -19.62 28.42 -8.95
N SER A 594 -20.60 27.62 -8.52
CA SER A 594 -20.59 26.20 -8.82
C SER A 594 -21.99 25.69 -9.13
N ARG A 595 -22.08 24.71 -10.04
CA ARG A 595 -23.34 24.02 -10.36
C ARG A 595 -23.06 22.57 -10.77
N PHE A 596 -23.91 21.64 -10.31
CA PHE A 596 -23.91 20.24 -10.75
C PHE A 596 -25.06 19.97 -11.69
N TYR A 597 -24.74 19.31 -12.81
CA TYR A 597 -25.65 18.85 -13.82
C TYR A 597 -25.75 17.33 -13.75
N LEU A 598 -26.95 16.81 -13.55
CA LEU A 598 -27.20 15.42 -13.24
C LEU A 598 -28.19 14.83 -14.25
N SER A 599 -28.15 13.52 -14.43
CA SER A 599 -29.17 12.76 -15.17
C SER A 599 -29.64 11.55 -14.38
N LEU A 600 -30.81 11.04 -14.74
CA LEU A 600 -31.32 9.77 -14.18
C LEU A 600 -30.49 8.56 -14.63
N GLU A 601 -29.64 8.74 -15.64
CA GLU A 601 -28.75 7.72 -16.20
C GLU A 601 -27.38 7.69 -15.52
N ASP A 602 -27.05 8.68 -14.66
CA ASP A 602 -25.79 8.74 -13.94
C ASP A 602 -25.60 7.52 -13.05
N GLY A 603 -24.35 7.03 -12.93
CA GLY A 603 -24.00 5.80 -12.21
C GLY A 603 -24.54 5.76 -10.78
N LEU A 604 -24.38 6.84 -10.03
CA LEU A 604 -24.89 6.96 -8.66
C LEU A 604 -26.42 6.75 -8.58
N MET A 605 -27.17 7.26 -9.57
CA MET A 605 -28.62 7.13 -9.62
C MET A 605 -29.05 5.70 -9.94
N ARG A 606 -28.40 5.07 -10.93
CA ARG A 606 -28.72 3.72 -11.38
C ARG A 606 -28.43 2.64 -10.32
N ILE A 607 -27.34 2.79 -9.59
CA ILE A 607 -26.88 1.77 -8.63
C ILE A 607 -27.63 1.88 -7.30
N TYR A 608 -27.88 3.09 -6.79
CA TYR A 608 -28.34 3.31 -5.41
C TYR A 608 -29.81 3.73 -5.28
N LEU A 609 -30.48 4.06 -6.38
CA LEU A 609 -31.92 4.26 -6.40
C LEU A 609 -32.63 3.02 -6.98
N ASN A 610 -33.69 2.57 -6.30
CA ASN A 610 -34.50 1.50 -6.84
C ASN A 610 -35.30 1.99 -8.03
N GLU A 611 -35.65 1.06 -8.95
CA GLU A 611 -36.43 1.37 -10.17
C GLU A 611 -37.76 2.10 -9.90
N GLY A 612 -38.44 1.80 -8.79
CA GLY A 612 -39.68 2.49 -8.41
C GLY A 612 -39.47 3.99 -8.21
N LYS A 613 -38.36 4.39 -7.55
CA LYS A 613 -38.01 5.81 -7.35
C LYS A 613 -37.57 6.47 -8.66
N LEU A 614 -36.75 5.78 -9.47
CA LEU A 614 -36.36 6.27 -10.80
C LEU A 614 -37.57 6.49 -11.71
N ASN A 615 -38.50 5.56 -11.74
CA ASN A 615 -39.71 5.68 -12.52
C ASN A 615 -40.67 6.80 -12.03
N MET A 616 -40.72 7.02 -10.71
CA MET A 616 -41.43 8.16 -10.14
C MET A 616 -40.78 9.49 -10.55
N MET A 617 -39.45 9.56 -10.57
CA MET A 617 -38.71 10.75 -11.00
C MET A 617 -38.86 11.01 -12.51
N ARG A 618 -38.81 9.94 -13.36
CA ARG A 618 -39.09 10.08 -14.80
C ARG A 618 -40.48 10.69 -15.09
N LYS A 619 -41.49 10.26 -14.34
CA LYS A 619 -42.85 10.81 -14.48
C LYS A 619 -43.00 12.27 -14.06
N ALA A 620 -42.00 12.82 -13.34
CA ALA A 620 -42.01 14.23 -12.94
C ALA A 620 -41.52 15.18 -14.06
N PHE A 621 -40.83 14.65 -15.10
CA PHE A 621 -40.50 15.43 -16.30
C PHE A 621 -41.74 15.52 -17.19
N THR A 622 -42.17 16.73 -17.50
CA THR A 622 -43.37 16.99 -18.31
C THR A 622 -43.04 17.25 -19.77
N GLN A 623 -41.85 17.75 -20.07
CA GLN A 623 -41.36 18.04 -21.42
C GLN A 623 -39.94 17.50 -21.66
N PRO A 624 -39.61 17.04 -22.89
CA PRO A 624 -38.27 16.67 -23.26
C PRO A 624 -37.28 17.82 -23.03
N GLY A 625 -36.14 17.53 -22.35
CA GLY A 625 -35.11 18.52 -22.05
C GLY A 625 -35.44 19.46 -20.89
N GLU A 626 -36.56 19.26 -20.19
CA GLU A 626 -36.90 20.05 -19.01
C GLU A 626 -35.87 19.82 -17.88
N ALA A 627 -35.45 20.92 -17.24
CA ALA A 627 -34.54 20.92 -16.11
C ALA A 627 -35.33 20.86 -14.79
N MET A 628 -35.08 19.88 -13.94
CA MET A 628 -35.68 19.76 -12.62
C MET A 628 -34.73 20.31 -11.54
N GLU A 629 -35.16 21.37 -10.83
CA GLU A 629 -34.52 21.86 -9.63
C GLU A 629 -35.39 21.62 -8.41
N SER A 630 -34.91 20.85 -7.40
CA SER A 630 -35.68 20.57 -6.20
C SER A 630 -34.80 20.30 -4.99
N LYS A 631 -35.17 20.91 -3.86
CA LYS A 631 -34.55 20.61 -2.55
C LYS A 631 -34.75 19.17 -2.09
N LEU A 632 -35.82 18.50 -2.56
CA LEU A 632 -36.04 17.08 -2.31
C LEU A 632 -35.01 16.22 -3.05
N LEU A 633 -34.68 16.58 -4.28
CA LEU A 633 -33.66 15.92 -5.08
C LEU A 633 -32.30 15.94 -4.37
N ALA A 634 -31.88 17.10 -3.88
CA ALA A 634 -30.63 17.23 -3.13
C ALA A 634 -30.58 16.30 -1.89
N LYS A 635 -31.70 16.09 -1.19
CA LYS A 635 -31.77 15.13 -0.07
C LYS A 635 -31.67 13.67 -0.52
N VAL A 636 -32.27 13.33 -1.65
CA VAL A 636 -32.22 11.96 -2.21
C VAL A 636 -30.79 11.63 -2.62
N ILE A 637 -30.12 12.55 -3.29
CA ILE A 637 -28.72 12.42 -3.71
C ILE A 637 -27.79 12.27 -2.48
N ALA A 638 -27.92 13.16 -1.50
CA ALA A 638 -27.15 13.09 -0.28
C ALA A 638 -27.35 11.76 0.49
N SER A 639 -28.56 11.21 0.46
CA SER A 639 -28.85 9.90 1.06
C SER A 639 -28.20 8.75 0.26
N ALA A 640 -28.14 8.85 -1.08
CA ALA A 640 -27.44 7.88 -1.92
C ALA A 640 -25.93 7.91 -1.64
N GLN A 641 -25.32 9.10 -1.66
CA GLN A 641 -23.90 9.27 -1.33
C GLN A 641 -23.56 8.73 0.07
N ALA A 642 -24.36 9.03 1.09
CA ALA A 642 -24.15 8.51 2.44
C ALA A 642 -24.15 6.97 2.51
N LYS A 643 -24.96 6.29 1.69
CA LYS A 643 -24.94 4.81 1.61
C LYS A 643 -23.67 4.29 0.96
N VAL A 644 -23.18 4.96 -0.08
CA VAL A 644 -21.93 4.61 -0.75
C VAL A 644 -20.74 4.82 0.19
N GLU A 645 -20.70 5.97 0.88
CA GLU A 645 -19.70 6.29 1.88
C GLU A 645 -19.66 5.22 2.98
N ALA A 646 -20.83 4.82 3.50
CA ALA A 646 -20.93 3.76 4.50
C ALA A 646 -20.45 2.40 3.97
N PHE A 647 -20.81 2.02 2.75
CA PHE A 647 -20.35 0.78 2.13
C PHE A 647 -18.81 0.74 2.00
N HIS A 648 -18.21 1.83 1.53
CA HIS A 648 -16.76 1.91 1.42
C HIS A 648 -16.07 1.94 2.80
N PHE A 649 -16.68 2.60 3.78
CA PHE A 649 -16.18 2.57 5.17
C PHE A 649 -16.18 1.15 5.73
N ASP A 650 -17.28 0.41 5.57
CA ASP A 650 -17.37 -0.99 6.02
C ASP A 650 -16.32 -1.86 5.32
N GLY A 651 -16.06 -1.64 4.02
CA GLY A 651 -15.00 -2.33 3.28
C GLY A 651 -13.61 -2.06 3.88
N ARG A 652 -13.25 -0.79 4.13
CA ARG A 652 -11.97 -0.41 4.76
C ARG A 652 -11.84 -0.95 6.18
N LYS A 653 -12.94 -0.92 6.95
CA LYS A 653 -12.98 -1.46 8.30
C LYS A 653 -12.77 -2.96 8.31
N ASN A 654 -13.41 -3.70 7.40
CA ASN A 654 -13.22 -5.14 7.27
C ASN A 654 -11.76 -5.48 6.91
N LEU A 655 -11.17 -4.76 5.94
CA LEU A 655 -9.76 -4.94 5.59
C LEU A 655 -8.86 -4.74 6.81
N LEU A 656 -9.09 -3.67 7.57
CA LEU A 656 -8.31 -3.36 8.76
C LEU A 656 -8.46 -4.44 9.84
N GLU A 657 -9.67 -4.93 10.11
CA GLU A 657 -9.92 -5.95 11.13
C GLU A 657 -9.19 -7.27 10.85
N TYR A 658 -9.00 -7.62 9.56
CA TYR A 658 -8.15 -8.76 9.18
C TYR A 658 -6.66 -8.41 9.27
N ASP A 659 -6.25 -7.22 8.82
CA ASP A 659 -4.84 -6.81 8.87
C ASP A 659 -4.36 -6.53 10.31
N ASP A 660 -5.23 -6.14 11.23
CA ASP A 660 -4.87 -5.96 12.65
C ASP A 660 -4.33 -7.26 13.26
N VAL A 661 -4.89 -8.41 12.90
CA VAL A 661 -4.39 -9.72 13.36
C VAL A 661 -2.98 -10.00 12.81
N ALA A 662 -2.79 -9.77 11.52
CA ALA A 662 -1.46 -9.90 10.89
C ALA A 662 -0.49 -8.85 11.44
N ASN A 663 -0.98 -7.66 11.81
CA ASN A 663 -0.16 -6.58 12.34
C ASN A 663 0.41 -6.88 13.73
N ASP A 664 -0.37 -7.50 14.61
CA ASP A 664 0.11 -7.92 15.93
C ASP A 664 1.28 -8.93 15.78
N GLN A 665 1.13 -9.90 14.87
CA GLN A 665 2.15 -10.89 14.56
C GLN A 665 3.38 -10.24 13.89
N ARG A 666 3.16 -9.36 12.91
CA ARG A 666 4.22 -8.58 12.23
C ARG A 666 5.05 -7.78 13.22
N HIS A 667 4.39 -7.15 14.19
CA HIS A 667 5.08 -6.38 15.22
C HIS A 667 6.03 -7.26 16.03
N ALA A 668 5.56 -8.42 16.49
CA ALA A 668 6.38 -9.38 17.23
C ALA A 668 7.59 -9.87 16.39
N ILE A 669 7.37 -10.22 15.11
CA ILE A 669 8.45 -10.68 14.21
C ILE A 669 9.46 -9.57 13.91
N TYR A 670 8.98 -8.36 13.62
CA TYR A 670 9.87 -7.23 13.31
C TYR A 670 10.66 -6.76 14.53
N GLU A 671 10.08 -6.82 15.74
CA GLU A 671 10.83 -6.58 16.99
C GLU A 671 11.94 -7.62 17.20
N GLN A 672 11.65 -8.91 17.01
CA GLN A 672 12.65 -9.97 17.09
C GLN A 672 13.73 -9.79 16.04
N ARG A 673 13.34 -9.49 14.81
CA ARG A 673 14.29 -9.24 13.71
C ARG A 673 15.21 -8.05 14.01
N ASN A 674 14.62 -6.96 14.51
CA ASN A 674 15.39 -5.79 14.92
C ASN A 674 16.34 -6.09 16.08
N TYR A 675 15.88 -6.89 17.07
CA TYR A 675 16.74 -7.36 18.15
C TYR A 675 17.95 -8.14 17.63
N LEU A 676 17.74 -9.07 16.69
CA LEU A 676 18.81 -9.83 16.06
C LEU A 676 19.79 -8.95 15.29
N LEU A 677 19.30 -7.95 14.54
CA LEU A 677 20.16 -7.02 13.81
C LEU A 677 20.94 -6.10 14.74
N ASP A 678 20.34 -5.68 15.86
CA ASP A 678 20.92 -4.71 16.79
C ASP A 678 21.92 -5.33 17.78
N ASN A 679 21.88 -6.65 17.99
CA ASN A 679 22.78 -7.37 18.88
C ASN A 679 23.72 -8.27 18.08
N ASP A 680 25.02 -8.19 18.40
CA ASP A 680 26.04 -9.02 17.75
C ASP A 680 26.20 -10.37 18.47
N ASP A 681 25.84 -10.47 19.74
CA ASP A 681 25.85 -11.68 20.54
C ASP A 681 24.44 -12.10 20.95
N ILE A 682 23.98 -13.26 20.44
CA ILE A 682 22.69 -13.88 20.73
C ILE A 682 22.84 -15.27 21.39
N SER A 683 24.03 -15.60 21.87
CA SER A 683 24.36 -16.92 22.41
C SER A 683 23.43 -17.39 23.52
N GLU A 684 23.07 -16.50 24.46
CA GLU A 684 22.12 -16.84 25.53
C GLU A 684 20.71 -17.14 24.99
N THR A 685 20.28 -16.45 23.93
CA THR A 685 19.03 -16.73 23.25
C THR A 685 19.05 -18.10 22.57
N ILE A 686 20.11 -18.41 21.85
CA ILE A 686 20.30 -19.71 21.20
C ILE A 686 20.34 -20.84 22.25
N LYS A 687 21.03 -20.63 23.37
CA LYS A 687 21.09 -21.57 24.48
C LYS A 687 19.71 -21.86 25.08
N ALA A 688 18.92 -20.81 25.30
CA ALA A 688 17.53 -20.96 25.81
C ALA A 688 16.66 -21.75 24.82
N ILE A 689 16.69 -21.37 23.53
CA ILE A 689 15.93 -22.06 22.46
C ILE A 689 16.36 -23.53 22.36
N ARG A 690 17.66 -23.81 22.45
CA ARG A 690 18.19 -25.18 22.42
C ARG A 690 17.66 -26.03 23.57
N SER A 691 17.66 -25.47 24.78
CA SER A 691 17.08 -26.14 25.96
C SER A 691 15.59 -26.43 25.77
N ASP A 692 14.82 -25.47 25.25
CA ASP A 692 13.40 -25.65 24.97
C ASP A 692 13.17 -26.78 23.96
N VAL A 693 13.85 -26.72 22.79
CA VAL A 693 13.71 -27.73 21.72
C VAL A 693 14.05 -29.14 22.20
N PHE A 694 15.15 -29.30 22.93
CA PHE A 694 15.51 -30.62 23.46
C PHE A 694 14.50 -31.10 24.50
N ASN A 695 13.97 -30.23 25.36
CA ASN A 695 12.91 -30.59 26.30
C ASN A 695 11.66 -31.11 25.57
N ASP A 696 11.23 -30.37 24.51
CA ASP A 696 10.07 -30.75 23.71
C ASP A 696 10.26 -32.10 22.98
N VAL A 697 11.49 -32.33 22.48
CA VAL A 697 11.81 -33.63 21.85
C VAL A 697 11.83 -34.75 22.89
N ILE A 698 12.43 -34.52 24.05
CA ILE A 698 12.47 -35.53 25.13
C ILE A 698 11.05 -35.86 25.64
N ASP A 699 10.18 -34.85 25.79
CA ASP A 699 8.78 -35.03 26.24
C ASP A 699 7.95 -35.97 25.34
N GLN A 700 8.28 -36.07 24.04
CA GLN A 700 7.62 -36.98 23.12
C GLN A 700 7.95 -38.42 23.36
N TYR A 701 9.12 -38.76 23.91
CA TYR A 701 9.62 -40.10 24.14
C TYR A 701 9.68 -40.46 25.61
N ILE A 702 9.90 -39.48 26.47
CA ILE A 702 9.96 -39.59 27.92
C ILE A 702 8.98 -38.55 28.51
N PRO A 703 7.70 -38.92 28.65
CA PRO A 703 6.71 -37.93 29.18
C PRO A 703 7.09 -37.49 30.60
N PRO A 704 6.91 -36.21 30.94
CA PRO A 704 7.22 -35.68 32.28
C PRO A 704 6.56 -36.51 33.39
N GLN A 705 7.30 -36.81 34.48
CA GLN A 705 6.83 -37.57 35.63
C GLN A 705 6.36 -39.01 35.30
N SER A 706 6.81 -39.55 34.16
CA SER A 706 6.50 -40.96 33.78
C SER A 706 7.45 -41.94 34.38
N LEU A 707 7.03 -43.24 34.40
CA LEU A 707 7.87 -44.32 34.83
C LEU A 707 8.71 -44.84 33.65
N GLU A 708 9.90 -45.38 33.94
CA GLU A 708 10.87 -45.92 32.97
C GLU A 708 10.23 -46.92 31.98
N GLU A 709 9.24 -47.71 32.43
CA GLU A 709 8.48 -48.64 31.60
C GLU A 709 7.68 -47.98 30.44
N GLN A 710 7.52 -46.66 30.49
CA GLN A 710 6.77 -45.83 29.49
C GLN A 710 7.71 -45.13 28.53
N TRP A 711 9.02 -45.26 28.74
CA TRP A 711 10.01 -44.51 27.95
C TRP A 711 10.37 -45.26 26.67
N ASP A 712 10.40 -44.53 25.55
CA ASP A 712 10.93 -45.04 24.28
C ASP A 712 12.37 -44.49 24.05
N ILE A 713 13.31 -45.11 24.74
CA ILE A 713 14.73 -44.70 24.70
C ILE A 713 15.34 -44.89 23.32
N LYS A 714 15.04 -46.00 22.62
CA LYS A 714 15.56 -46.26 21.28
C LYS A 714 15.04 -45.24 20.26
N GLY A 715 13.76 -44.96 20.33
CA GLY A 715 13.18 -43.90 19.49
C GLY A 715 13.81 -42.55 19.74
N LEU A 716 14.12 -42.21 21.00
CA LEU A 716 14.82 -40.96 21.34
C LEU A 716 16.25 -40.92 20.81
N GLU A 717 17.05 -42.01 21.00
CA GLU A 717 18.42 -42.08 20.47
C GLU A 717 18.43 -41.94 18.94
N GLU A 718 17.55 -42.66 18.24
CA GLU A 718 17.43 -42.58 16.78
C GLU A 718 17.03 -41.15 16.34
N ARG A 719 16.10 -40.52 17.04
CA ARG A 719 15.65 -39.13 16.74
C ARG A 719 16.79 -38.12 16.95
N LEU A 720 17.51 -38.22 18.07
CA LEU A 720 18.62 -37.30 18.36
C LEU A 720 19.75 -37.43 17.34
N ALA A 721 20.07 -38.69 16.94
CA ALA A 721 21.11 -38.97 15.95
C ALA A 721 20.70 -38.48 14.53
N GLN A 722 19.48 -38.77 14.09
CA GLN A 722 19.01 -38.42 12.73
C GLN A 722 18.74 -36.96 12.57
N GLU A 723 18.13 -36.30 13.55
CA GLU A 723 17.69 -34.90 13.42
C GLU A 723 18.74 -33.93 13.88
N PHE A 724 19.42 -34.18 14.98
CA PHE A 724 20.39 -33.22 15.56
C PHE A 724 21.85 -33.63 15.37
N GLY A 725 22.10 -34.87 14.88
CA GLY A 725 23.44 -35.41 14.73
C GLY A 725 24.11 -35.76 16.07
N LEU A 726 23.32 -35.92 17.13
CA LEU A 726 23.78 -36.27 18.49
C LEU A 726 23.69 -37.77 18.72
N GLU A 727 24.81 -38.46 18.75
CA GLU A 727 24.91 -39.89 19.06
C GLU A 727 25.13 -40.09 20.57
N LEU A 728 24.05 -40.17 21.35
CA LEU A 728 24.09 -40.34 22.80
C LEU A 728 23.74 -41.76 23.19
N PRO A 729 24.57 -42.50 24.00
CA PRO A 729 24.28 -43.88 24.42
C PRO A 729 23.37 -43.86 25.66
N ILE A 730 22.14 -43.45 25.53
CA ILE A 730 21.19 -43.25 26.64
C ILE A 730 20.82 -44.61 27.29
N GLU A 731 20.62 -45.65 26.48
CA GLU A 731 20.35 -47.01 26.96
C GLU A 731 21.51 -47.49 27.87
N HIS A 732 22.77 -47.27 27.49
CA HIS A 732 23.95 -47.59 28.29
C HIS A 732 24.03 -46.78 29.59
N TRP A 733 23.63 -45.55 29.60
CA TRP A 733 23.61 -44.72 30.82
C TRP A 733 22.61 -45.23 31.85
N LEU A 734 21.47 -45.76 31.41
CA LEU A 734 20.45 -46.35 32.27
C LEU A 734 20.91 -47.72 32.82
N GLU A 735 21.68 -48.52 32.05
CA GLU A 735 22.26 -49.77 32.51
C GLU A 735 23.38 -49.56 33.58
N GLU A 736 24.17 -48.48 33.42
CA GLU A 736 25.23 -48.14 34.38
C GLU A 736 24.68 -47.61 35.71
N ASN A 737 23.53 -46.89 35.68
CA ASN A 737 22.99 -46.24 36.86
C ASN A 737 21.48 -46.36 36.95
N ASN A 738 21.04 -47.42 37.62
CA ASN A 738 19.62 -47.74 37.85
C ASN A 738 18.85 -46.71 38.70
N ASN A 739 19.50 -45.59 39.13
CA ASN A 739 18.88 -44.51 39.89
C ASN A 739 18.74 -43.20 39.06
N LEU A 740 18.90 -43.29 37.74
CA LEU A 740 18.64 -42.15 36.86
C LEU A 740 17.11 -41.95 36.70
N HIS A 741 16.59 -40.96 37.42
CA HIS A 741 15.19 -40.52 37.24
C HIS A 741 15.06 -39.60 36.03
N GLU A 742 13.85 -39.44 35.54
CA GLU A 742 13.51 -38.63 34.35
C GLU A 742 14.20 -37.26 34.34
N GLU A 743 14.12 -36.51 35.43
CA GLU A 743 14.72 -35.19 35.54
C GLU A 743 16.25 -35.21 35.36
N ASN A 744 16.95 -36.15 35.99
CA ASN A 744 18.41 -36.25 35.89
C ASN A 744 18.86 -36.75 34.50
N LEU A 745 18.09 -37.62 33.87
CA LEU A 745 18.34 -38.05 32.50
C LEU A 745 18.18 -36.91 31.50
N ARG A 746 17.12 -36.13 31.64
CA ARG A 746 16.85 -34.94 30.84
C ARG A 746 17.99 -33.91 30.97
N GLU A 747 18.38 -33.60 32.22
CA GLU A 747 19.49 -32.69 32.46
C GLU A 747 20.80 -33.19 31.84
N ARG A 748 21.05 -34.49 31.90
CA ARG A 748 22.25 -35.09 31.29
C ARG A 748 22.23 -34.98 29.76
N ILE A 749 21.11 -35.26 29.09
CA ILE A 749 20.96 -35.14 27.64
C ILE A 749 21.22 -33.70 27.19
N ILE A 750 20.60 -32.74 27.87
CA ILE A 750 20.76 -31.30 27.57
C ILE A 750 22.21 -30.85 27.79
N GLN A 751 22.86 -31.35 28.87
CA GLN A 751 24.25 -31.00 29.16
C GLN A 751 25.21 -31.55 28.11
N GLU A 752 25.05 -32.79 27.65
CA GLU A 752 25.89 -33.37 26.59
C GLU A 752 25.70 -32.61 25.26
N ALA A 753 24.45 -32.24 24.93
CA ALA A 753 24.17 -31.42 23.77
C ALA A 753 24.84 -30.02 23.85
N GLU A 754 24.89 -29.44 25.05
CA GLU A 754 25.56 -28.15 25.28
C GLU A 754 27.09 -28.30 25.20
N ASP A 755 27.65 -29.37 25.73
CA ASP A 755 29.10 -29.62 25.71
C ASP A 755 29.59 -29.90 24.28
N GLU A 756 28.80 -30.63 23.46
CA GLU A 756 29.12 -30.83 22.04
C GLU A 756 29.05 -29.51 21.26
N TYR A 757 28.07 -28.66 21.55
CA TYR A 757 27.96 -27.36 20.93
C TYR A 757 29.14 -26.43 21.28
N LYS A 758 29.59 -26.42 22.56
CA LYS A 758 30.76 -25.69 23.00
C LYS A 758 32.04 -26.20 22.34
N ALA A 759 32.14 -27.50 22.10
CA ALA A 759 33.28 -28.06 21.36
C ALA A 759 33.32 -27.56 19.91
N LYS A 760 32.17 -27.45 19.26
CA LYS A 760 32.02 -26.86 17.91
C LYS A 760 32.40 -25.36 17.91
N GLU A 761 31.95 -24.61 18.92
CA GLU A 761 32.27 -23.22 19.11
C GLU A 761 33.79 -23.00 19.29
N ALA A 762 34.46 -23.81 20.09
CA ALA A 762 35.88 -23.77 20.30
C ALA A 762 36.69 -24.06 19.01
N LEU A 763 36.15 -24.89 18.10
CA LEU A 763 36.77 -25.18 16.79
C LEU A 763 36.56 -24.07 15.77
N ALA A 764 35.34 -23.48 15.71
CA ALA A 764 34.97 -22.43 14.75
C ALA A 764 35.52 -21.04 15.11
N GLY A 765 35.75 -20.82 16.40
CA GLY A 765 35.98 -19.49 16.97
C GLY A 765 34.69 -18.77 17.32
N GLU A 766 34.68 -18.09 18.45
CA GLU A 766 33.52 -17.46 19.06
C GLU A 766 32.84 -16.45 18.10
N ASP A 767 33.61 -15.53 17.51
CA ASP A 767 33.07 -14.50 16.59
C ASP A 767 32.40 -15.13 15.36
N THR A 768 32.99 -16.17 14.78
CA THR A 768 32.46 -16.87 13.62
C THR A 768 31.14 -17.56 13.97
N MET A 769 31.07 -18.14 15.16
CA MET A 769 29.89 -18.82 15.63
C MET A 769 28.74 -17.82 15.89
N ARG A 770 29.01 -16.67 16.49
CA ARG A 770 28.00 -15.58 16.68
C ARG A 770 27.43 -15.11 15.36
N HIS A 771 28.28 -14.90 14.35
CA HIS A 771 27.83 -14.51 13.01
C HIS A 771 26.96 -15.59 12.35
N PHE A 772 27.35 -16.83 12.51
CA PHE A 772 26.60 -17.96 11.95
C PHE A 772 25.24 -18.15 12.63
N GLU A 773 25.18 -18.10 13.97
CA GLU A 773 23.92 -18.16 14.75
C GLU A 773 22.96 -17.06 14.30
N LYS A 774 23.45 -15.81 14.20
CA LYS A 774 22.68 -14.66 13.75
C LYS A 774 22.17 -14.85 12.32
N GLY A 775 23.02 -15.31 11.41
CA GLY A 775 22.66 -15.56 10.01
C GLY A 775 21.59 -16.62 9.87
N VAL A 776 21.76 -17.77 10.54
CA VAL A 776 20.78 -18.87 10.54
C VAL A 776 19.44 -18.41 11.12
N MET A 777 19.47 -17.69 12.24
CA MET A 777 18.24 -17.22 12.89
C MET A 777 17.47 -16.23 12.00
N LEU A 778 18.18 -15.26 11.37
CA LEU A 778 17.56 -14.30 10.46
C LEU A 778 16.98 -14.97 9.21
N GLN A 779 17.78 -15.84 8.59
CA GLN A 779 17.33 -16.52 7.37
C GLN A 779 16.10 -17.40 7.64
N THR A 780 16.14 -18.22 8.67
CA THR A 780 15.01 -19.12 9.02
C THR A 780 13.77 -18.31 9.41
N LEU A 781 13.94 -17.21 10.15
CA LEU A 781 12.83 -16.32 10.50
C LEU A 781 12.18 -15.71 9.25
N ASP A 782 12.98 -15.22 8.31
CA ASP A 782 12.48 -14.58 7.09
C ASP A 782 11.76 -15.58 6.17
N GLU A 783 12.28 -16.82 6.04
CA GLU A 783 11.68 -17.90 5.25
C GLU A 783 10.31 -18.32 5.84
N LEU A 784 10.28 -18.67 7.14
CA LEU A 784 9.03 -19.10 7.79
C LEU A 784 7.99 -17.98 7.89
N TRP A 785 8.41 -16.73 8.09
CA TRP A 785 7.51 -15.59 8.09
C TRP A 785 6.87 -15.36 6.73
N LYS A 786 7.62 -15.50 5.66
CA LYS A 786 7.12 -15.39 4.28
C LYS A 786 6.09 -16.49 3.98
N GLU A 787 6.36 -17.73 4.38
CA GLU A 787 5.41 -18.85 4.26
C GLU A 787 4.15 -18.59 5.08
N HIS A 788 4.29 -18.10 6.30
CA HIS A 788 3.18 -17.77 7.18
C HIS A 788 2.28 -16.67 6.59
N LEU A 789 2.85 -15.61 5.99
CA LEU A 789 2.07 -14.58 5.32
C LEU A 789 1.24 -15.15 4.16
N ALA A 790 1.82 -16.03 3.36
CA ALA A 790 1.08 -16.70 2.28
C ALA A 790 -0.05 -17.58 2.83
N ALA A 791 0.21 -18.36 3.89
CA ALA A 791 -0.80 -19.18 4.54
C ALA A 791 -1.93 -18.34 5.16
N MET A 792 -1.60 -17.15 5.71
CA MET A 792 -2.59 -16.19 6.22
C MET A 792 -3.46 -15.61 5.11
N ASP A 793 -2.89 -15.32 3.94
CA ASP A 793 -3.66 -14.85 2.78
C ASP A 793 -4.64 -15.93 2.30
N TYR A 794 -4.22 -17.19 2.23
CA TYR A 794 -5.11 -18.30 1.89
C TYR A 794 -6.21 -18.53 2.94
N LEU A 795 -5.85 -18.43 4.24
CA LEU A 795 -6.84 -18.51 5.33
C LEU A 795 -7.91 -17.43 5.19
N ARG A 796 -7.50 -16.17 4.88
CA ARG A 796 -8.43 -15.05 4.70
C ARG A 796 -9.42 -15.29 3.57
N GLN A 797 -8.97 -15.88 2.46
CA GLN A 797 -9.83 -16.19 1.32
C GLN A 797 -10.84 -17.29 1.66
N GLY A 798 -10.42 -18.33 2.40
CA GLY A 798 -11.25 -19.48 2.73
C GLY A 798 -12.15 -19.33 3.96
N ILE A 799 -11.86 -18.37 4.85
CA ILE A 799 -12.53 -18.28 6.17
C ILE A 799 -14.04 -17.98 6.09
N HIS A 800 -14.48 -17.33 5.03
CA HIS A 800 -15.90 -17.01 4.82
C HIS A 800 -16.79 -18.23 4.72
N LEU A 801 -16.24 -19.37 4.26
CA LEU A 801 -16.94 -20.64 4.16
C LEU A 801 -17.39 -21.17 5.54
N ARG A 802 -16.67 -20.81 6.62
CA ARG A 802 -17.07 -21.18 7.99
C ARG A 802 -18.33 -20.45 8.49
N GLY A 803 -18.74 -19.39 7.80
CA GLY A 803 -20.01 -18.71 8.05
C GLY A 803 -21.23 -19.61 7.82
N TYR A 804 -21.14 -20.58 6.91
CA TYR A 804 -22.20 -21.58 6.70
C TYR A 804 -22.41 -22.50 7.92
N ALA A 805 -21.37 -22.72 8.73
CA ALA A 805 -21.44 -23.44 9.99
C ALA A 805 -21.88 -22.58 11.19
N GLN A 806 -22.49 -21.39 10.93
CA GLN A 806 -22.95 -20.42 11.94
C GLN A 806 -21.84 -19.89 12.85
N LYS A 807 -20.57 -19.94 12.43
CA LYS A 807 -19.44 -19.38 13.14
C LYS A 807 -19.14 -17.97 12.62
N ASP A 808 -18.67 -17.10 13.52
CA ASP A 808 -18.19 -15.78 13.12
C ASP A 808 -16.85 -15.91 12.37
N PRO A 809 -16.79 -15.59 11.07
CA PRO A 809 -15.56 -15.75 10.28
C PRO A 809 -14.36 -14.97 10.84
N LYS A 810 -14.59 -13.81 11.46
CA LYS A 810 -13.52 -12.97 12.03
C LYS A 810 -12.92 -13.61 13.28
N GLN A 811 -13.75 -14.18 14.14
CA GLN A 811 -13.28 -14.88 15.34
C GLN A 811 -12.55 -16.17 14.98
N GLU A 812 -13.04 -16.92 14.02
CA GLU A 812 -12.36 -18.10 13.52
C GLU A 812 -11.03 -17.76 12.85
N TYR A 813 -10.98 -16.68 12.05
CA TYR A 813 -9.73 -16.19 11.48
C TYR A 813 -8.70 -15.85 12.57
N LYS A 814 -9.09 -15.10 13.58
CA LYS A 814 -8.21 -14.73 14.70
C LYS A 814 -7.68 -15.96 15.45
N LYS A 815 -8.53 -16.94 15.68
CA LYS A 815 -8.16 -18.18 16.38
C LYS A 815 -7.19 -19.04 15.57
N GLU A 816 -7.50 -19.24 14.28
CA GLU A 816 -6.67 -20.08 13.40
C GLU A 816 -5.32 -19.41 13.11
N SER A 817 -5.31 -18.11 12.85
CA SER A 817 -4.06 -17.36 12.62
C SER A 817 -3.15 -17.38 13.85
N PHE A 818 -3.71 -17.30 15.06
CA PHE A 818 -2.91 -17.43 16.27
C PHE A 818 -2.28 -18.82 16.40
N ARG A 819 -3.04 -19.89 16.09
CA ARG A 819 -2.52 -21.26 16.09
C ARG A 819 -1.39 -21.42 15.08
N MET A 820 -1.61 -20.98 13.83
CA MET A 820 -0.59 -21.05 12.78
C MET A 820 0.67 -20.28 13.15
N PHE A 821 0.51 -19.13 13.80
CA PHE A 821 1.64 -18.33 14.26
C PHE A 821 2.45 -19.01 15.36
N THR A 822 1.78 -19.67 16.30
CA THR A 822 2.44 -20.46 17.36
C THR A 822 3.20 -21.63 16.74
N GLU A 823 2.58 -22.38 15.82
CA GLU A 823 3.22 -23.48 15.09
C GLU A 823 4.44 -23.02 14.28
N MET A 824 4.38 -21.82 13.66
CA MET A 824 5.51 -21.22 12.97
C MET A 824 6.67 -20.90 13.93
N LEU A 825 6.39 -20.34 15.11
CA LEU A 825 7.42 -20.03 16.11
C LEU A 825 8.09 -21.29 16.66
N ASP A 826 7.32 -22.36 16.88
CA ASP A 826 7.87 -23.65 17.32
C ASP A 826 8.73 -24.28 16.21
N SER A 827 8.27 -24.20 14.95
CA SER A 827 9.05 -24.61 13.78
C SER A 827 10.35 -23.82 13.64
N LEU A 828 10.31 -22.49 13.88
CA LEU A 828 11.49 -21.62 13.86
C LEU A 828 12.54 -22.12 14.85
N LYS A 829 12.16 -22.31 16.11
CA LYS A 829 13.07 -22.82 17.14
C LYS A 829 13.70 -24.15 16.72
N HIS A 830 12.88 -25.06 16.23
CA HIS A 830 13.29 -26.41 15.83
C HIS A 830 14.28 -26.38 14.65
N HIS A 831 13.96 -25.66 13.57
CA HIS A 831 14.82 -25.53 12.39
C HIS A 831 16.17 -24.89 12.71
N VAL A 832 16.16 -23.82 13.50
CA VAL A 832 17.40 -23.15 13.92
C VAL A 832 18.31 -24.12 14.67
N ILE A 833 17.79 -24.81 15.68
CA ILE A 833 18.61 -25.74 16.49
C ILE A 833 19.06 -26.93 15.67
N THR A 834 18.21 -27.52 14.85
CA THR A 834 18.57 -28.60 13.93
C THR A 834 19.72 -28.19 13.01
N THR A 835 19.63 -27.00 12.42
CA THR A 835 20.69 -26.47 11.53
C THR A 835 21.99 -26.26 12.28
N LEU A 836 21.95 -25.59 13.43
CA LEU A 836 23.14 -25.26 14.22
C LEU A 836 23.83 -26.52 14.80
N THR A 837 23.04 -27.54 15.18
CA THR A 837 23.59 -28.79 15.72
C THR A 837 24.15 -29.70 14.63
N ARG A 838 23.56 -29.78 13.45
CA ARG A 838 24.01 -30.63 12.34
C ARG A 838 25.23 -30.11 11.59
N VAL A 839 25.49 -28.81 11.60
CA VAL A 839 26.65 -28.24 10.91
C VAL A 839 27.94 -28.80 11.48
N LYS A 840 28.75 -29.41 10.60
CA LYS A 840 30.11 -29.86 10.94
C LYS A 840 31.10 -28.75 10.64
N VAL A 841 31.79 -28.31 11.67
CA VAL A 841 32.90 -27.37 11.53
C VAL A 841 34.09 -28.17 11.03
N ARG A 842 34.63 -27.78 9.86
CA ARG A 842 35.87 -28.38 9.32
C ARG A 842 37.07 -27.60 9.81
N THR A 843 38.10 -28.29 10.23
CA THR A 843 39.39 -27.66 10.57
C THR A 843 40.03 -27.10 9.30
N GLN A 844 40.97 -26.14 9.46
CA GLN A 844 41.67 -25.53 8.32
C GLN A 844 42.47 -26.59 7.54
N GLU A 845 43.00 -27.63 8.24
CA GLU A 845 43.65 -28.78 7.65
C GLU A 845 42.71 -29.62 6.77
N GLU A 846 41.49 -29.84 7.23
CA GLU A 846 40.46 -30.59 6.46
C GLU A 846 39.96 -29.80 5.24
N ILE A 847 39.93 -28.45 5.33
CA ILE A 847 39.57 -27.57 4.19
C ILE A 847 40.69 -27.65 3.15
N GLU A 848 41.97 -27.58 3.56
CA GLU A 848 43.13 -27.70 2.67
C GLU A 848 43.23 -29.10 2.05
N GLU A 849 42.90 -30.15 2.81
CA GLU A 849 42.79 -31.52 2.25
C GLU A 849 41.65 -31.67 1.25
N ALA A 850 40.50 -31.11 1.55
CA ALA A 850 39.35 -31.14 0.64
C ALA A 850 39.61 -30.32 -0.64
N GLU A 851 40.31 -29.19 -0.53
CA GLU A 851 40.73 -28.41 -1.70
C GLU A 851 41.79 -29.15 -2.52
N ARG A 852 42.79 -29.80 -1.86
CA ARG A 852 43.73 -30.69 -2.55
C ARG A 852 43.06 -31.84 -3.23
N ALA A 853 42.11 -32.49 -2.56
CA ALA A 853 41.35 -33.58 -3.13
C ALA A 853 40.48 -33.12 -4.34
N ARG A 854 39.90 -31.92 -4.27
CA ARG A 854 39.18 -31.32 -5.41
C ARG A 854 40.13 -30.98 -6.56
N GLN A 855 41.28 -30.42 -6.27
CA GLN A 855 42.29 -30.13 -7.28
C GLN A 855 42.82 -31.43 -7.93
N GLU A 856 43.09 -32.49 -7.13
CA GLU A 856 43.47 -33.79 -7.66
C GLU A 856 42.37 -34.46 -8.49
N MET A 857 41.08 -34.30 -8.11
CA MET A 857 39.95 -34.77 -8.93
C MET A 857 39.86 -33.97 -10.23
N ALA A 858 40.00 -32.65 -10.18
CA ALA A 858 39.98 -31.83 -11.38
C ALA A 858 41.17 -32.09 -12.29
N GLU A 859 42.38 -32.37 -11.75
CA GLU A 859 43.55 -32.83 -12.48
C GLU A 859 43.36 -34.23 -13.08
N ARG A 860 42.71 -35.17 -12.33
CA ARG A 860 42.33 -36.47 -12.86
C ARG A 860 41.30 -36.40 -13.98
N GLU A 861 40.31 -35.51 -13.85
CA GLU A 861 39.34 -35.24 -14.93
C GLU A 861 40.03 -34.61 -16.13
N ALA A 862 40.95 -33.66 -15.91
CA ALA A 862 41.76 -33.07 -16.97
C ALA A 862 42.70 -34.07 -17.64
N LEU A 863 43.25 -35.06 -16.93
CA LEU A 863 44.09 -36.15 -17.47
C LEU A 863 43.25 -37.25 -18.17
N THR A 864 41.99 -37.42 -17.83
CA THR A 864 41.08 -38.35 -18.55
C THR A 864 40.52 -37.74 -19.81
N HIS A 865 40.50 -36.44 -19.93
CA HIS A 865 40.38 -35.75 -21.22
C HIS A 865 41.77 -35.59 -21.82
N GLN A 866 42.31 -36.66 -22.47
CA GLN A 866 43.42 -36.52 -23.37
C GLN A 866 43.09 -35.45 -24.44
N PRO A 867 43.97 -34.49 -24.69
CA PRO A 867 43.73 -33.52 -25.73
C PRO A 867 43.65 -34.29 -27.05
N VAL A 868 42.51 -34.29 -27.67
CA VAL A 868 42.39 -34.59 -29.12
C VAL A 868 43.31 -33.60 -29.78
N ASP A 869 44.29 -34.10 -30.52
CA ASP A 869 45.34 -33.42 -31.26
C ASP A 869 44.94 -32.00 -31.72
N GLU A 870 45.51 -30.95 -31.13
CA GLU A 870 45.30 -29.53 -31.51
C GLU A 870 45.76 -29.21 -32.96
N ASN A 871 46.34 -30.16 -33.65
CA ASN A 871 46.74 -30.04 -35.06
C ASN A 871 45.60 -30.32 -36.08
N ALA A 872 44.39 -30.66 -35.65
CA ALA A 872 43.25 -30.85 -36.53
C ALA A 872 42.28 -29.66 -36.60
N GLU A 873 42.39 -28.64 -35.75
CA GLU A 873 41.50 -27.48 -35.73
C GLU A 873 42.04 -26.21 -36.41
N GLN A 874 43.18 -26.24 -37.07
CA GLN A 874 43.59 -25.14 -37.97
C GLN A 874 43.08 -25.31 -39.43
N ALA A 875 42.07 -26.11 -39.67
CA ALA A 875 41.33 -26.12 -40.93
C ALA A 875 40.15 -25.13 -40.84
N GLN A 876 40.47 -23.89 -41.17
CA GLN A 876 39.62 -22.88 -41.79
C GLN A 876 38.14 -22.88 -41.41
N SER A 877 37.75 -21.89 -40.63
CA SER A 877 36.37 -21.35 -40.57
C SER A 877 36.03 -20.70 -41.94
N GLU A 878 35.81 -21.48 -42.97
CA GLU A 878 35.21 -20.96 -44.19
C GLU A 878 33.75 -20.60 -43.92
N ASP A 879 33.43 -19.34 -44.10
CA ASP A 879 32.05 -18.82 -44.07
C ASP A 879 31.31 -19.32 -45.29
N TYR A 880 30.39 -20.25 -45.13
CA TYR A 880 29.57 -20.83 -46.17
C TYR A 880 28.32 -20.04 -46.52
N SER A 881 28.18 -18.77 -46.01
CA SER A 881 26.99 -17.92 -46.22
C SER A 881 26.75 -17.53 -47.68
N ASP A 882 27.81 -17.49 -48.52
CA ASP A 882 27.73 -17.09 -49.93
C ASP A 882 27.48 -18.25 -50.94
N ARG A 883 27.34 -19.48 -50.45
CA ARG A 883 27.00 -20.62 -51.32
C ARG A 883 25.51 -20.98 -51.18
N HIS A 884 24.79 -21.03 -52.29
CA HIS A 884 23.40 -21.52 -52.35
C HIS A 884 23.34 -23.02 -52.05
N ILE A 885 23.31 -23.37 -50.74
CA ILE A 885 23.20 -24.74 -50.26
C ILE A 885 21.76 -25.00 -49.80
N GLY A 886 21.15 -26.05 -50.33
CA GLY A 886 19.78 -26.43 -49.95
C GLY A 886 19.69 -26.81 -48.48
N ARG A 887 18.68 -26.36 -47.77
CA ARG A 887 18.49 -26.58 -46.31
C ARG A 887 18.56 -28.02 -45.86
N ASN A 888 18.23 -28.98 -46.75
CA ASN A 888 18.22 -30.41 -46.46
C ASN A 888 19.46 -31.15 -46.99
N GLU A 889 20.38 -30.45 -47.65
CA GLU A 889 21.64 -31.04 -48.16
C GLU A 889 22.65 -31.25 -47.03
N PRO A 890 23.58 -32.21 -47.18
CA PRO A 890 24.65 -32.41 -46.21
C PRO A 890 25.51 -31.16 -46.09
N CYS A 891 25.85 -30.78 -44.85
CA CYS A 891 26.70 -29.60 -44.62
C CYS A 891 28.11 -29.85 -45.22
N PRO A 892 28.66 -28.91 -45.99
CA PRO A 892 29.97 -29.06 -46.63
C PRO A 892 31.14 -29.07 -45.63
N CYS A 893 30.88 -28.78 -44.33
CA CYS A 893 31.90 -28.88 -43.27
C CYS A 893 32.26 -30.34 -42.91
N GLY A 894 31.70 -31.36 -43.58
CA GLY A 894 32.01 -32.76 -43.32
C GLY A 894 31.40 -33.37 -42.06
N SER A 895 30.54 -32.63 -41.34
CA SER A 895 29.93 -33.09 -40.07
C SER A 895 28.87 -34.18 -40.22
N GLY A 896 28.51 -34.56 -41.39
CA GLY A 896 27.45 -35.55 -41.68
C GLY A 896 26.02 -35.05 -41.38
N LYS A 897 25.85 -33.84 -40.83
CA LYS A 897 24.56 -33.24 -40.50
C LYS A 897 24.03 -32.42 -41.70
N LYS A 898 22.70 -32.34 -41.85
CA LYS A 898 22.06 -31.45 -42.82
C LYS A 898 22.40 -30.00 -42.57
N TYR A 899 22.54 -29.16 -43.58
CA TYR A 899 22.97 -27.76 -43.49
C TYR A 899 22.14 -26.96 -42.47
N LYS A 900 20.82 -27.14 -42.42
CA LYS A 900 19.90 -26.51 -41.44
C LYS A 900 20.15 -26.87 -39.96
N HIS A 901 20.85 -27.98 -39.71
CA HIS A 901 21.19 -28.46 -38.34
C HIS A 901 22.68 -28.31 -38.03
N CYS A 902 23.44 -27.58 -38.88
CA CYS A 902 24.83 -27.28 -38.68
C CYS A 902 25.07 -25.77 -38.91
N HIS A 903 25.78 -25.38 -39.96
CA HIS A 903 26.12 -23.98 -40.24
C HIS A 903 24.90 -23.11 -40.63
N GLY A 904 23.87 -23.67 -41.23
CA GLY A 904 22.62 -23.00 -41.56
C GLY A 904 21.71 -22.70 -40.37
N SER A 905 22.03 -23.17 -39.17
CA SER A 905 21.29 -22.82 -37.92
C SER A 905 21.61 -21.40 -37.41
N LYS A 906 22.79 -20.87 -37.76
CA LYS A 906 23.23 -19.52 -37.34
C LYS A 906 22.61 -18.37 -38.16
N ALA A 907 22.00 -18.67 -39.32
CA ALA A 907 21.40 -17.67 -40.23
C ALA A 907 20.02 -17.15 -39.76
N ARG A 908 19.57 -17.41 -38.52
CA ARG A 908 18.31 -16.92 -37.94
C ARG A 908 18.45 -15.75 -36.99
N TYR A 909 19.67 -15.27 -36.76
CA TYR A 909 19.94 -14.15 -35.84
C TYR A 909 20.84 -13.08 -36.50
N ALA A 910 20.53 -12.68 -37.73
CA ALA A 910 21.03 -11.45 -38.34
C ALA A 910 19.83 -10.64 -38.88
#